data_c2a88261c8189ba1fae7ab33a246f0e3
#
_entry.id   c2a88261c8189ba1fae7ab33a246f0e3
#
_cell.length_a   1.000
_cell.length_b   1.000
_cell.length_c   1.000
_cell.angle_alpha   90.00
_cell.angle_beta   90.00
_cell.angle_gamma   90.00
#
_symmetry.space_group_name_H-M   'P 1'
#
loop_
_entity.id
_entity.type
_entity.pdbx_description
1 polymer ?
#
loop_
_entity_poly.entity_id
_entity_poly.type
_entity_poly.pdbx_seq_one_letter_code
_entity_poly.pdbx_strand_id
1 'polypeptide(L)'
;MKEHYISTKEPFNNEASSVAHLFFQNTDLMTDDGTEKHLSRDKLINKLNYLNFTGGLVSIIFRHAQGDDNILIQARPQPCVGTQLACRLLPENNASILAADGPLVLLIDDGLQSYVALLESASLNGHDLTAQLPEECLVKTFRRIRRGTCHDITCDIFYNDTKHRGALLDFSPAAMAVRLADNHPEKQAHLAENVRIDLSCGNVRLFSGNCRVIRDELNSSTPKVVYKPTGQKLHLYPQRPTRNPRRHITPSFLITFRHPLTGQFVSRDVYDISTSGFSIREPFAEQTLMTGMVIPEVTIDYAGIVKMKCSAQVVYQSEDSENSMMQNGVAITDIDVPSYTHLNHLVGMHLDAGAHVSTAVDMDALWEFFFDTGFIYGEKYQHLYPNRESFEETYRKLYRDSPEIARHFTYQKNGKIYGHIAMVHAYPRSWVIHHFSARPLEAKVPGMLVLRQIMHFLNGCHRFASFGMKYIMTYYRPDNKLVDRIFGGFARELGNPSGSSLDLFSYLHFDRTSPGPPLPEGFTLRECLPDDFKVFRDFYEKSSGGLLFEAFRPDLDMKPLEDKFQSRGFKRGCRTYCLCQNDKHLAFFIVNQSDLGLNLSDLLNGIQIFVIDESNLTRATLEAALRVLSGVYPVRQVPVLVYPADCLARAGIEPDKKYQLWIMTGDPYSELFTDYMRRKFRIRYEEPPKQ
;
A
#
# COMPACT_ATOMS: atom_id res chain seq x y z
N MET A 1 -33.91 24.73 17.67
CA MET A 1 -34.48 24.15 16.44
C MET A 1 -35.27 25.22 15.73
N LYS A 2 -34.83 25.65 14.59
CA LYS A 2 -35.57 26.57 13.72
C LYS A 2 -36.03 25.75 12.53
N GLU A 3 -37.31 25.73 12.34
CA GLU A 3 -37.94 25.18 11.17
C GLU A 3 -37.41 25.88 9.93
N HIS A 4 -37.12 25.09 8.88
CA HIS A 4 -36.72 25.66 7.62
C HIS A 4 -37.96 26.27 6.94
N TYR A 5 -38.21 27.53 7.21
CA TYR A 5 -39.21 28.32 6.46
C TYR A 5 -38.61 28.68 5.10
N ILE A 6 -39.23 28.23 4.04
CA ILE A 6 -38.94 28.62 2.69
C ILE A 6 -40.09 29.57 2.27
N SER A 7 -39.82 30.87 2.34
CA SER A 7 -40.79 31.87 1.89
C SER A 7 -40.91 31.82 0.37
N THR A 8 -42.02 31.28 -0.11
CA THR A 8 -42.38 31.34 -1.53
C THR A 8 -43.75 31.98 -1.64
N LYS A 9 -43.80 33.16 -2.28
CA LYS A 9 -45.03 33.97 -2.48
C LYS A 9 -45.97 33.45 -3.58
N GLU A 10 -45.69 32.27 -4.17
CA GLU A 10 -46.58 31.70 -5.19
C GLU A 10 -47.54 30.68 -4.61
N PRO A 11 -48.84 30.77 -4.92
CA PRO A 11 -49.82 29.80 -4.44
C PRO A 11 -49.58 28.43 -5.05
N PHE A 12 -49.92 27.38 -4.28
CA PHE A 12 -49.96 25.98 -4.70
C PHE A 12 -50.93 25.80 -5.88
N ASN A 13 -50.60 26.30 -7.03
CA ASN A 13 -51.39 26.12 -8.22
C ASN A 13 -50.77 25.07 -9.15
N ASN A 14 -51.37 23.94 -9.14
CA ASN A 14 -51.58 22.96 -10.17
C ASN A 14 -50.48 22.05 -10.68
N GLU A 15 -49.23 22.06 -10.21
CA GLU A 15 -48.29 21.02 -10.69
C GLU A 15 -47.23 20.69 -9.66
N ALA A 16 -47.06 19.41 -9.34
CA ALA A 16 -45.96 18.89 -8.54
C ALA A 16 -44.57 19.34 -9.08
N SER A 17 -44.49 19.65 -10.37
CA SER A 17 -43.34 20.18 -11.07
C SER A 17 -42.95 21.58 -10.60
N SER A 18 -43.90 22.47 -10.35
CA SER A 18 -43.62 23.85 -9.92
C SER A 18 -43.09 23.91 -8.49
N VAL A 19 -43.61 23.05 -7.61
CA VAL A 19 -43.16 22.95 -6.22
C VAL A 19 -41.76 22.37 -6.15
N ALA A 20 -41.45 21.32 -6.92
CA ALA A 20 -40.11 20.79 -7.02
C ALA A 20 -39.10 21.81 -7.54
N HIS A 21 -39.51 22.64 -8.53
CA HIS A 21 -38.67 23.68 -9.08
C HIS A 21 -38.29 24.75 -8.04
N LEU A 22 -39.22 25.12 -7.14
CA LEU A 22 -38.98 26.09 -6.08
C LEU A 22 -37.97 25.61 -5.02
N PHE A 23 -37.95 24.31 -4.72
CA PHE A 23 -36.97 23.73 -3.79
C PHE A 23 -35.56 23.61 -4.37
N PHE A 24 -35.43 23.56 -5.69
CA PHE A 24 -34.18 23.25 -6.36
C PHE A 24 -33.60 24.42 -7.18
N GLN A 25 -34.22 25.61 -7.19
CA GLN A 25 -33.78 26.76 -7.97
C GLN A 25 -32.36 27.31 -7.70
N ASN A 26 -31.64 26.81 -6.70
CA ASN A 26 -30.37 27.39 -6.27
C ASN A 26 -29.18 26.42 -6.33
N THR A 27 -29.08 25.51 -7.29
CA THR A 27 -27.87 24.68 -7.42
C THR A 27 -27.26 24.82 -8.81
N ASP A 28 -26.06 25.42 -8.88
CA ASP A 28 -25.21 25.52 -10.09
C ASP A 28 -24.82 24.17 -10.74
N LEU A 29 -25.34 23.07 -10.22
CA LEU A 29 -25.10 21.71 -10.68
C LEU A 29 -26.32 21.06 -11.34
N MET A 30 -27.36 21.83 -11.60
CA MET A 30 -28.58 21.33 -12.25
C MET A 30 -28.41 21.28 -13.75
N THR A 31 -28.53 20.11 -14.32
CA THR A 31 -28.84 19.96 -15.74
C THR A 31 -30.33 19.72 -15.87
N ASP A 32 -31.03 20.72 -16.29
CA ASP A 32 -32.39 20.54 -16.84
C ASP A 32 -32.20 19.94 -18.25
N ASP A 33 -32.27 18.64 -18.38
CA ASP A 33 -32.25 17.94 -19.68
C ASP A 33 -33.65 17.90 -20.31
N GLY A 34 -34.61 18.56 -19.67
CA GLY A 34 -35.97 18.75 -20.21
C GLY A 34 -36.81 17.49 -20.30
N THR A 35 -36.33 16.32 -19.85
CA THR A 35 -37.10 15.09 -19.91
C THR A 35 -37.77 14.79 -18.56
N GLU A 36 -39.04 15.08 -18.44
CA GLU A 36 -39.88 14.64 -17.32
C GLU A 36 -40.13 13.13 -17.46
N LYS A 37 -39.72 12.38 -16.44
CA LYS A 37 -39.98 10.94 -16.35
C LYS A 37 -41.07 10.70 -15.31
N HIS A 38 -42.00 9.83 -15.62
CA HIS A 38 -43.03 9.40 -14.71
C HIS A 38 -42.77 7.99 -14.21
N LEU A 39 -43.05 7.76 -12.93
CA LEU A 39 -42.92 6.47 -12.28
C LEU A 39 -44.31 6.03 -11.77
N SER A 40 -44.71 4.80 -12.10
CA SER A 40 -45.98 4.24 -11.65
C SER A 40 -46.05 4.08 -10.14
N ARG A 41 -47.24 4.08 -9.56
CA ARG A 41 -47.54 3.88 -8.15
C ARG A 41 -46.86 2.60 -7.59
N ASP A 42 -46.91 1.51 -8.30
CA ASP A 42 -46.30 0.23 -7.84
C ASP A 42 -44.80 0.36 -7.58
N LYS A 43 -44.10 1.04 -8.48
CA LYS A 43 -42.66 1.30 -8.31
C LYS A 43 -42.38 2.29 -7.17
N LEU A 44 -43.26 3.28 -6.96
CA LEU A 44 -43.17 4.21 -5.83
C LEU A 44 -43.39 3.47 -4.50
N ILE A 45 -44.38 2.55 -4.45
CA ILE A 45 -44.64 1.67 -3.29
C ILE A 45 -43.40 0.81 -2.98
N ASN A 46 -42.81 0.20 -3.99
CA ASN A 46 -41.59 -0.59 -3.79
C ASN A 46 -40.46 0.25 -3.21
N LYS A 47 -40.31 1.51 -3.65
CA LYS A 47 -39.30 2.42 -3.13
C LYS A 47 -39.58 2.84 -1.69
N LEU A 48 -40.84 3.10 -1.34
CA LEU A 48 -41.27 3.39 0.04
C LEU A 48 -41.01 2.21 0.97
N ASN A 49 -41.36 1.01 0.54
CA ASN A 49 -41.11 -0.22 1.31
C ASN A 49 -39.61 -0.49 1.46
N TYR A 50 -38.80 -0.23 0.45
CA TYR A 50 -37.35 -0.30 0.58
C TYR A 50 -36.80 0.68 1.60
N LEU A 51 -37.29 1.95 1.60
CA LEU A 51 -36.90 2.93 2.60
C LEU A 51 -37.36 2.51 4.01
N ASN A 52 -38.56 1.98 4.17
CA ASN A 52 -39.02 1.42 5.45
C ASN A 52 -38.09 0.31 5.93
N PHE A 53 -37.77 -0.64 5.05
CA PHE A 53 -36.90 -1.79 5.36
C PHE A 53 -35.48 -1.38 5.77
N THR A 54 -34.93 -0.34 5.13
CA THR A 54 -33.58 0.18 5.41
C THR A 54 -33.53 1.24 6.51
N GLY A 55 -34.68 1.64 7.07
CA GLY A 55 -34.76 2.71 8.06
C GLY A 55 -34.58 4.12 7.47
N GLY A 56 -34.72 4.26 6.14
CA GLY A 56 -34.63 5.53 5.44
C GLY A 56 -35.79 6.49 5.77
N LEU A 57 -35.60 7.75 5.42
CA LEU A 57 -36.58 8.82 5.64
C LEU A 57 -37.14 9.33 4.31
N VAL A 58 -38.34 9.86 4.36
CA VAL A 58 -38.95 10.64 3.31
C VAL A 58 -39.17 12.07 3.80
N SER A 59 -39.26 13.04 2.89
CA SER A 59 -39.63 14.40 3.24
C SER A 59 -41.05 14.67 2.78
N ILE A 60 -41.83 15.38 3.60
CA ILE A 60 -43.18 15.78 3.27
C ILE A 60 -43.27 17.31 3.38
N ILE A 61 -43.80 17.92 2.36
CA ILE A 61 -44.01 19.37 2.31
C ILE A 61 -45.45 19.65 2.71
N PHE A 62 -45.60 20.43 3.78
CA PHE A 62 -46.86 20.91 4.31
C PHE A 62 -47.01 22.40 4.04
N ARG A 63 -48.22 22.87 3.90
CA ARG A 63 -48.53 24.32 3.97
C ARG A 63 -48.59 24.75 5.44
N HIS A 64 -48.05 25.93 5.75
CA HIS A 64 -48.14 26.48 7.10
C HIS A 64 -49.60 26.88 7.42
N ALA A 65 -50.09 26.50 8.61
CA ALA A 65 -51.49 26.74 9.01
C ALA A 65 -51.90 28.21 9.11
N GLN A 66 -50.93 29.12 9.32
CA GLN A 66 -51.17 30.56 9.52
C GLN A 66 -50.48 31.47 8.52
N GLY A 67 -49.94 30.92 7.39
CA GLY A 67 -49.16 31.68 6.40
C GLY A 67 -49.08 31.00 5.05
N ASP A 68 -48.52 31.74 4.05
CA ASP A 68 -48.28 31.20 2.70
C ASP A 68 -46.99 30.42 2.57
N ASP A 69 -46.30 30.13 3.68
CA ASP A 69 -45.00 29.43 3.68
C ASP A 69 -45.20 27.91 3.66
N ASN A 70 -44.26 27.21 3.02
CA ASN A 70 -44.22 25.77 2.98
C ASN A 70 -43.21 25.25 4.03
N ILE A 71 -43.55 24.15 4.71
CA ILE A 71 -42.75 23.52 5.75
C ILE A 71 -42.32 22.13 5.27
N LEU A 72 -41.02 21.87 5.21
CA LEU A 72 -40.46 20.58 4.89
C LEU A 72 -40.24 19.76 6.17
N ILE A 73 -40.87 18.59 6.28
CA ILE A 73 -40.82 17.73 7.44
C ILE A 73 -40.31 16.34 7.06
N GLN A 74 -39.40 15.80 7.84
CA GLN A 74 -38.95 14.43 7.68
C GLN A 74 -39.87 13.43 8.37
N ALA A 75 -40.15 12.32 7.69
CA ALA A 75 -41.01 11.25 8.18
C ALA A 75 -40.43 9.86 7.88
N ARG A 76 -40.81 8.89 8.71
CA ARG A 76 -40.51 7.47 8.47
C ARG A 76 -41.69 6.84 7.76
N PRO A 77 -41.54 6.30 6.55
CA PRO A 77 -42.60 5.55 5.90
C PRO A 77 -42.86 4.26 6.67
N GLN A 78 -44.11 3.90 6.79
CA GLN A 78 -44.56 2.59 7.29
C GLN A 78 -44.70 1.61 6.11
N PRO A 79 -44.83 0.29 6.35
CA PRO A 79 -45.07 -0.65 5.26
C PRO A 79 -46.30 -0.24 4.42
N CYS A 80 -46.05 -0.04 3.13
CA CYS A 80 -47.08 0.44 2.19
C CYS A 80 -47.63 -0.74 1.38
N VAL A 81 -48.94 -0.99 1.54
CA VAL A 81 -49.70 -2.05 0.81
C VAL A 81 -50.91 -1.39 0.20
N GLY A 82 -51.10 -1.55 -1.13
CA GLY A 82 -52.18 -0.90 -1.87
C GLY A 82 -51.89 0.57 -2.18
N THR A 83 -52.88 1.43 -2.09
CA THR A 83 -52.80 2.85 -2.54
C THR A 83 -52.52 3.84 -1.41
N GLN A 84 -52.53 3.39 -0.19
CA GLN A 84 -52.44 4.26 1.00
C GLN A 84 -50.98 4.33 1.51
N LEU A 85 -50.47 5.55 1.66
CA LEU A 85 -49.23 5.87 2.34
C LEU A 85 -49.51 6.07 3.82
N ALA A 86 -48.74 5.47 4.70
CA ALA A 86 -48.67 5.80 6.12
C ALA A 86 -47.21 6.20 6.45
N CYS A 87 -47.07 7.33 7.15
CA CYS A 87 -45.77 7.84 7.60
C CYS A 87 -45.83 8.33 9.02
N ARG A 88 -44.75 8.18 9.79
CA ARG A 88 -44.62 8.76 11.12
C ARG A 88 -43.63 9.92 11.07
N LEU A 89 -44.14 11.13 11.40
CA LEU A 89 -43.32 12.33 11.49
C LEU A 89 -42.29 12.21 12.59
N LEU A 90 -41.09 12.74 12.42
CA LEU A 90 -40.06 12.75 13.46
C LEU A 90 -40.49 13.66 14.62
N PRO A 91 -40.21 13.28 15.89
CA PRO A 91 -40.72 13.99 17.09
C PRO A 91 -40.17 15.41 17.28
N GLU A 92 -39.16 15.79 16.53
CA GLU A 92 -38.56 17.13 16.56
C GLU A 92 -39.43 18.19 15.90
N ASN A 93 -40.51 17.81 15.25
CA ASN A 93 -41.38 18.69 14.48
C ASN A 93 -42.66 18.99 15.27
N ASN A 94 -43.00 20.27 15.32
CA ASN A 94 -44.19 20.74 16.04
C ASN A 94 -45.44 20.54 15.16
N ALA A 95 -46.13 19.40 15.33
CA ALA A 95 -47.28 19.02 14.52
C ALA A 95 -48.46 20.04 14.58
N SER A 96 -48.51 20.90 15.61
CA SER A 96 -49.55 21.87 15.80
C SER A 96 -49.57 23.06 14.82
N ILE A 97 -48.48 23.25 14.07
CA ILE A 97 -48.38 24.34 13.08
C ILE A 97 -48.66 23.87 11.65
N LEU A 98 -48.99 22.60 11.45
CA LEU A 98 -49.21 21.97 10.17
C LEU A 98 -50.66 22.04 9.74
N ALA A 99 -50.96 22.56 8.56
CA ALA A 99 -52.28 22.46 7.95
C ALA A 99 -52.40 21.09 7.25
N ALA A 100 -53.34 20.26 7.70
CA ALA A 100 -53.67 19.03 6.99
C ALA A 100 -54.65 19.23 5.83
N ASP A 101 -55.27 20.42 5.72
CA ASP A 101 -56.27 20.74 4.74
C ASP A 101 -55.64 21.40 3.51
N GLY A 102 -54.89 20.61 2.74
CA GLY A 102 -54.26 21.10 1.51
C GLY A 102 -53.44 20.01 0.77
N PRO A 103 -53.04 20.27 -0.44
CA PRO A 103 -52.18 19.33 -1.17
C PRO A 103 -50.82 19.17 -0.48
N LEU A 104 -50.50 17.96 -0.14
CA LEU A 104 -49.19 17.58 0.43
C LEU A 104 -48.30 17.01 -0.66
N VAL A 105 -47.03 17.30 -0.60
CA VAL A 105 -46.04 16.75 -1.54
C VAL A 105 -45.08 15.80 -0.82
N LEU A 106 -45.06 14.55 -1.25
CA LEU A 106 -44.06 13.57 -0.86
C LEU A 106 -42.82 13.75 -1.72
N LEU A 107 -41.67 13.89 -1.08
CA LEU A 107 -40.37 14.00 -1.70
C LEU A 107 -39.45 12.88 -1.25
N ILE A 108 -38.93 12.09 -2.19
CA ILE A 108 -37.91 11.08 -1.92
C ILE A 108 -36.66 11.45 -2.70
N ASP A 109 -35.56 11.75 -2.01
CA ASP A 109 -34.24 12.01 -2.62
C ASP A 109 -33.38 10.74 -2.47
N ASP A 110 -32.92 10.16 -3.58
CA ASP A 110 -32.02 9.00 -3.57
C ASP A 110 -30.55 9.38 -3.82
N GLY A 111 -30.26 10.66 -3.76
CA GLY A 111 -28.91 11.22 -3.98
C GLY A 111 -28.57 11.52 -5.44
N LEU A 112 -29.35 11.04 -6.40
CA LEU A 112 -29.23 11.32 -7.83
C LEU A 112 -30.51 11.92 -8.40
N GLN A 113 -31.64 11.32 -8.05
CA GLN A 113 -32.99 11.67 -8.52
C GLN A 113 -33.89 11.97 -7.33
N SER A 114 -34.85 12.87 -7.56
CA SER A 114 -35.94 13.12 -6.63
C SER A 114 -37.26 12.65 -7.23
N TYR A 115 -38.02 11.93 -6.41
CA TYR A 115 -39.35 11.42 -6.72
C TYR A 115 -40.32 12.34 -6.01
N VAL A 116 -41.21 12.96 -6.76
CA VAL A 116 -42.16 13.97 -6.30
C VAL A 116 -43.55 13.44 -6.56
N ALA A 117 -44.32 13.23 -5.49
CA ALA A 117 -45.69 12.74 -5.56
C ALA A 117 -46.62 13.70 -4.84
N LEU A 118 -47.68 14.15 -5.53
CA LEU A 118 -48.75 14.92 -4.92
C LEU A 118 -49.68 13.99 -4.20
N LEU A 119 -49.76 14.08 -2.87
CA LEU A 119 -50.61 13.24 -2.03
C LEU A 119 -52.02 13.71 -2.01
N GLU A 120 -52.98 12.77 -2.13
CA GLU A 120 -54.39 13.04 -2.09
C GLU A 120 -54.97 12.60 -0.74
N SER A 121 -56.06 13.21 -0.33
CA SER A 121 -56.87 12.80 0.86
C SER A 121 -56.00 12.56 2.10
N ALA A 122 -55.13 13.51 2.40
CA ALA A 122 -54.25 13.41 3.56
C ALA A 122 -54.95 13.66 4.88
N SER A 123 -54.59 12.85 5.90
CA SER A 123 -55.06 13.01 7.29
C SER A 123 -53.88 12.91 8.24
N LEU A 124 -53.78 13.88 9.15
CA LEU A 124 -52.73 13.93 10.18
C LEU A 124 -53.37 13.74 11.56
N ASN A 125 -52.95 12.67 12.30
CA ASN A 125 -53.37 12.43 13.64
C ASN A 125 -52.14 12.38 14.56
N GLY A 126 -51.86 13.47 15.26
CA GLY A 126 -50.64 13.66 16.03
C GLY A 126 -49.40 13.62 15.13
N HIS A 127 -48.59 12.59 15.25
CA HIS A 127 -47.41 12.38 14.41
C HIS A 127 -47.62 11.38 13.25
N ASP A 128 -48.78 10.77 13.15
CA ASP A 128 -49.11 9.76 12.16
C ASP A 128 -49.86 10.41 10.97
N LEU A 129 -49.22 10.42 9.80
CA LEU A 129 -49.79 10.90 8.56
C LEU A 129 -50.24 9.70 7.71
N THR A 130 -51.49 9.80 7.22
CA THR A 130 -52.03 8.89 6.20
C THR A 130 -52.45 9.69 4.98
N ALA A 131 -52.16 9.18 3.77
CA ALA A 131 -52.55 9.85 2.53
C ALA A 131 -52.70 8.84 1.39
N GLN A 132 -53.39 9.24 0.30
CA GLN A 132 -53.49 8.43 -0.90
C GLN A 132 -52.34 8.75 -1.88
N LEU A 133 -51.69 7.71 -2.39
CA LEU A 133 -50.66 7.85 -3.39
C LEU A 133 -51.28 8.08 -4.78
N PRO A 134 -50.75 9.01 -5.60
CA PRO A 134 -51.21 9.24 -6.98
C PRO A 134 -50.88 7.99 -7.85
N GLU A 135 -51.49 7.93 -9.03
CA GLU A 135 -51.22 6.85 -9.99
C GLU A 135 -49.78 6.89 -10.54
N GLU A 136 -49.24 8.09 -10.66
CA GLU A 136 -47.87 8.34 -11.12
C GLU A 136 -47.21 9.41 -10.25
N CYS A 137 -45.89 9.34 -10.11
CA CYS A 137 -45.09 10.40 -9.52
C CYS A 137 -44.06 10.90 -10.55
N LEU A 138 -43.70 12.19 -10.42
CA LEU A 138 -42.68 12.81 -11.21
C LEU A 138 -41.30 12.42 -10.74
N VAL A 139 -40.38 12.08 -11.66
CA VAL A 139 -38.99 11.80 -11.38
C VAL A 139 -38.13 12.85 -12.07
N LYS A 140 -37.41 13.62 -11.25
CA LYS A 140 -36.44 14.61 -11.75
C LYS A 140 -35.01 14.19 -11.39
N THR A 141 -34.12 14.24 -12.38
CA THR A 141 -32.68 14.04 -12.16
C THR A 141 -32.05 15.41 -11.94
N PHE A 142 -31.61 15.66 -10.71
CA PHE A 142 -31.06 16.98 -10.33
C PHE A 142 -29.54 16.99 -10.29
N ARG A 143 -28.91 15.82 -10.32
CA ARG A 143 -27.46 15.69 -10.16
C ARG A 143 -26.90 14.79 -11.23
N ARG A 144 -25.75 15.16 -11.76
CA ARG A 144 -24.99 14.29 -12.66
C ARG A 144 -24.33 13.13 -11.93
N ILE A 145 -24.02 13.31 -10.63
CA ILE A 145 -23.30 12.35 -9.80
C ILE A 145 -24.09 12.17 -8.51
N ARG A 146 -24.28 10.92 -8.10
CA ARG A 146 -24.96 10.56 -6.86
C ARG A 146 -24.23 11.11 -5.64
N ARG A 147 -24.96 11.64 -4.66
CA ARG A 147 -24.46 11.99 -3.34
C ARG A 147 -24.72 10.87 -2.33
N GLY A 148 -23.74 10.58 -1.50
CA GLY A 148 -23.87 9.70 -0.35
C GLY A 148 -23.81 10.48 0.96
N THR A 149 -24.63 10.11 1.94
CA THR A 149 -24.55 10.62 3.32
C THR A 149 -23.28 10.13 3.98
N CYS A 150 -22.67 10.96 4.83
CA CYS A 150 -21.45 10.64 5.55
C CYS A 150 -21.70 10.68 7.05
N HIS A 151 -21.05 9.78 7.79
CA HIS A 151 -21.13 9.69 9.24
C HIS A 151 -19.73 9.58 9.83
N ASP A 152 -19.50 10.23 10.97
CA ASP A 152 -18.25 10.15 11.74
C ASP A 152 -16.97 10.59 10.99
N ILE A 153 -17.11 11.47 9.98
CA ILE A 153 -15.98 12.05 9.26
C ILE A 153 -15.72 13.46 9.74
N THR A 154 -14.55 13.65 10.35
CA THR A 154 -14.06 14.97 10.75
C THR A 154 -13.46 15.68 9.55
N CYS A 155 -13.79 16.96 9.39
CA CYS A 155 -13.27 17.85 8.37
C CYS A 155 -12.45 18.96 9.04
N ASP A 156 -11.13 18.95 8.84
CA ASP A 156 -10.24 20.02 9.24
C ASP A 156 -10.03 20.96 8.03
N ILE A 157 -10.38 22.22 8.20
CA ILE A 157 -10.31 23.28 7.17
C ILE A 157 -9.20 24.25 7.54
N PHE A 158 -8.23 24.45 6.66
CA PHE A 158 -7.06 25.32 6.89
C PHE A 158 -7.16 26.54 5.97
N TYR A 159 -7.14 27.70 6.58
CA TYR A 159 -7.13 28.99 5.90
C TYR A 159 -6.24 29.99 6.68
N ASN A 160 -5.29 30.65 6.00
CA ASN A 160 -4.36 31.64 6.59
C ASN A 160 -3.73 31.15 7.92
N ASP A 161 -3.17 29.93 7.90
CA ASP A 161 -2.56 29.25 9.07
C ASP A 161 -3.52 28.99 10.24
N THR A 162 -4.80 29.30 10.10
CA THR A 162 -5.82 28.93 11.08
C THR A 162 -6.48 27.61 10.71
N LYS A 163 -6.81 26.81 11.74
CA LYS A 163 -7.49 25.52 11.60
C LYS A 163 -8.92 25.63 12.14
N HIS A 164 -9.88 25.31 11.27
CA HIS A 164 -11.28 25.20 11.62
C HIS A 164 -11.72 23.75 11.54
N ARG A 165 -12.68 23.36 12.36
CA ARG A 165 -13.17 21.99 12.39
C ARG A 165 -14.65 21.94 12.03
N GLY A 166 -15.02 20.90 11.28
CA GLY A 166 -16.40 20.60 10.91
C GLY A 166 -16.63 19.08 10.81
N ALA A 167 -17.85 18.72 10.42
CA ALA A 167 -18.25 17.35 10.14
C ALA A 167 -18.73 17.25 8.68
N LEU A 168 -18.26 16.24 7.97
CA LEU A 168 -18.72 15.96 6.61
C LEU A 168 -20.15 15.40 6.67
N LEU A 169 -21.09 16.01 5.97
CA LEU A 169 -22.51 15.64 5.94
C LEU A 169 -22.82 14.72 4.76
N ASP A 170 -22.42 15.14 3.59
CA ASP A 170 -22.59 14.39 2.36
C ASP A 170 -21.39 14.56 1.44
N PHE A 171 -21.22 13.61 0.53
CA PHE A 171 -20.10 13.50 -0.38
C PHE A 171 -20.56 13.07 -1.77
N SER A 172 -19.95 13.69 -2.76
CA SER A 172 -19.80 13.16 -4.12
C SER A 172 -18.39 13.48 -4.61
N PRO A 173 -17.85 12.80 -5.63
CA PRO A 173 -16.53 13.14 -6.20
C PRO A 173 -16.40 14.60 -6.67
N ALA A 174 -17.53 15.26 -6.97
CA ALA A 174 -17.57 16.65 -7.43
C ALA A 174 -17.71 17.69 -6.30
N ALA A 175 -18.28 17.32 -5.14
CA ALA A 175 -18.55 18.27 -4.06
C ALA A 175 -18.74 17.58 -2.69
N MET A 176 -18.41 18.31 -1.63
CA MET A 176 -18.49 17.90 -0.23
C MET A 176 -19.27 18.93 0.58
N ALA A 177 -20.29 18.52 1.33
CA ALA A 177 -21.00 19.39 2.25
C ALA A 177 -20.50 19.20 3.67
N VAL A 178 -20.07 20.28 4.30
CA VAL A 178 -19.49 20.27 5.66
C VAL A 178 -20.33 21.13 6.58
N ARG A 179 -20.70 20.60 7.74
CA ARG A 179 -21.26 21.34 8.85
C ARG A 179 -20.11 21.88 9.69
N LEU A 180 -20.08 23.19 9.89
CA LEU A 180 -19.08 23.82 10.74
C LEU A 180 -19.45 23.64 12.22
N ALA A 181 -18.43 23.48 13.08
CA ALA A 181 -18.64 23.51 14.52
C ALA A 181 -19.03 24.94 14.96
N ASP A 182 -19.90 25.03 15.97
CA ASP A 182 -20.41 26.31 16.46
C ASP A 182 -19.30 27.28 16.91
N ASN A 183 -19.54 28.60 16.67
CA ASN A 183 -18.71 29.75 17.07
C ASN A 183 -17.48 30.05 16.18
N HIS A 184 -17.74 30.51 14.95
CA HIS A 184 -16.69 31.17 14.18
C HIS A 184 -16.93 32.67 14.03
N PRO A 185 -16.02 33.52 14.59
CA PRO A 185 -16.11 34.97 14.46
C PRO A 185 -15.81 35.51 13.03
N GLU A 186 -15.19 34.70 12.17
CA GLU A 186 -14.78 35.16 10.84
C GLU A 186 -15.56 34.44 9.72
N LYS A 187 -16.73 35.00 9.38
CA LYS A 187 -17.51 34.58 8.19
C LYS A 187 -16.71 34.64 6.87
N GLN A 188 -15.67 35.46 6.79
CA GLN A 188 -14.82 35.62 5.62
C GLN A 188 -13.87 34.48 5.32
N ALA A 189 -13.41 33.74 6.35
CA ALA A 189 -12.48 32.63 6.18
C ALA A 189 -13.10 31.44 5.38
N HIS A 190 -14.42 31.31 5.44
CA HIS A 190 -15.14 30.21 4.79
C HIS A 190 -15.45 30.47 3.31
N LEU A 191 -15.35 31.72 2.87
CA LEU A 191 -15.64 32.17 1.49
C LEU A 191 -14.38 32.31 0.63
N ALA A 192 -13.21 31.93 1.18
CA ALA A 192 -11.95 32.00 0.45
C ALA A 192 -11.94 31.05 -0.77
N GLU A 193 -11.43 31.55 -1.89
CA GLU A 193 -11.36 30.80 -3.15
C GLU A 193 -10.52 29.51 -3.05
N ASN A 194 -9.56 29.43 -2.09
CA ASN A 194 -8.71 28.25 -1.87
C ASN A 194 -8.53 27.97 -0.38
N VAL A 195 -9.10 26.89 0.08
CA VAL A 195 -8.91 26.33 1.41
C VAL A 195 -8.31 24.93 1.29
N ARG A 196 -7.44 24.53 2.21
CA ARG A 196 -7.03 23.13 2.32
C ARG A 196 -7.99 22.40 3.25
N ILE A 197 -8.50 21.27 2.78
CA ILE A 197 -9.38 20.38 3.54
C ILE A 197 -8.68 19.06 3.77
N ASP A 198 -8.65 18.63 5.03
CA ASP A 198 -8.24 17.29 5.45
C ASP A 198 -9.46 16.55 6.00
N LEU A 199 -9.82 15.41 5.41
CA LEU A 199 -10.88 14.53 5.91
C LEU A 199 -10.26 13.37 6.65
N SER A 200 -10.80 13.03 7.84
CA SER A 200 -10.30 11.92 8.66
C SER A 200 -11.43 11.17 9.38
N CYS A 201 -11.20 9.87 9.58
CA CYS A 201 -12.01 9.02 10.44
C CYS A 201 -11.09 8.50 11.56
N GLY A 202 -11.34 8.90 12.79
CA GLY A 202 -10.40 8.68 13.89
C GLY A 202 -9.01 9.24 13.56
N ASN A 203 -7.99 8.39 13.63
CA ASN A 203 -6.60 8.77 13.33
C ASN A 203 -6.20 8.57 11.86
N VAL A 204 -7.11 8.08 11.01
CA VAL A 204 -6.81 7.80 9.60
C VAL A 204 -7.23 8.98 8.75
N ARG A 205 -6.25 9.58 8.05
CA ARG A 205 -6.51 10.63 7.05
C ARG A 205 -6.97 9.98 5.74
N LEU A 206 -8.20 10.33 5.33
CA LEU A 206 -8.85 9.77 4.15
C LEU A 206 -8.68 10.64 2.89
N PHE A 207 -8.46 11.95 3.07
CA PHE A 207 -8.25 12.89 1.97
C PHE A 207 -7.48 14.11 2.47
N SER A 208 -6.69 14.72 1.60
CA SER A 208 -6.09 16.04 1.78
C SER A 208 -6.01 16.75 0.43
N GLY A 209 -6.55 17.95 0.33
CA GLY A 209 -6.55 18.66 -0.93
C GLY A 209 -7.02 20.11 -0.82
N ASN A 210 -6.77 20.89 -1.88
CA ASN A 210 -7.28 22.24 -2.00
C ASN A 210 -8.72 22.19 -2.53
N CYS A 211 -9.55 23.03 -1.95
CA CYS A 211 -10.97 23.13 -2.29
C CYS A 211 -11.38 24.59 -2.42
N ARG A 212 -12.40 24.86 -3.19
CA ARG A 212 -13.08 26.16 -3.24
C ARG A 212 -14.50 26.04 -2.73
N VAL A 213 -15.01 27.10 -2.14
CA VAL A 213 -16.42 27.22 -1.75
C VAL A 213 -17.25 27.38 -3.01
N ILE A 214 -18.34 26.63 -3.13
CA ILE A 214 -19.34 26.79 -4.19
C ILE A 214 -20.71 27.23 -3.67
N ARG A 215 -20.99 27.00 -2.39
CA ARG A 215 -22.23 27.41 -1.72
C ARG A 215 -22.01 27.50 -0.23
N ASP A 216 -22.62 28.45 0.43
CA ASP A 216 -22.68 28.58 1.88
C ASP A 216 -24.10 28.82 2.40
N GLU A 217 -24.36 28.35 3.60
CA GLU A 217 -25.60 28.56 4.35
C GLU A 217 -25.23 28.97 5.78
N LEU A 218 -24.38 30.01 5.91
CA LEU A 218 -23.81 30.45 7.17
C LEU A 218 -24.81 31.13 8.12
N ASN A 219 -25.93 31.59 7.60
CA ASN A 219 -26.98 32.30 8.38
C ASN A 219 -28.02 31.34 9.02
N SER A 220 -27.87 30.05 8.81
CA SER A 220 -28.73 29.03 9.42
C SER A 220 -28.30 28.69 10.85
N SER A 221 -29.16 28.05 11.63
CA SER A 221 -28.84 27.55 12.96
C SER A 221 -27.76 26.44 12.95
N THR A 222 -27.54 25.81 11.80
CA THR A 222 -26.48 24.83 11.53
C THR A 222 -25.68 25.26 10.32
N PRO A 223 -24.59 26.04 10.50
CA PRO A 223 -23.81 26.55 9.37
C PRO A 223 -23.28 25.43 8.48
N LYS A 224 -23.58 25.51 7.18
CA LYS A 224 -23.19 24.51 6.19
C LYS A 224 -22.47 25.17 5.05
N VAL A 225 -21.37 24.57 4.62
CA VAL A 225 -20.59 25.03 3.46
C VAL A 225 -20.36 23.86 2.50
N VAL A 226 -20.53 24.11 1.21
CA VAL A 226 -20.27 23.13 0.16
C VAL A 226 -18.96 23.48 -0.54
N TYR A 227 -18.03 22.54 -0.54
CA TYR A 227 -16.71 22.67 -1.13
C TYR A 227 -16.58 21.81 -2.38
N LYS A 228 -15.89 22.35 -3.39
CA LYS A 228 -15.48 21.63 -4.60
C LYS A 228 -13.97 21.41 -4.57
N PRO A 229 -13.47 20.17 -4.71
CA PRO A 229 -12.04 19.93 -4.85
C PRO A 229 -11.48 20.62 -6.09
N THR A 230 -10.37 21.35 -5.96
CA THR A 230 -9.67 22.07 -7.04
C THR A 230 -8.27 21.55 -7.30
N GLY A 231 -7.65 20.93 -6.31
CA GLY A 231 -6.35 20.29 -6.42
C GLY A 231 -6.17 19.29 -5.29
N GLN A 232 -5.67 18.10 -5.64
CA GLN A 232 -5.46 17.00 -4.69
C GLN A 232 -3.98 16.82 -4.42
N LYS A 233 -3.65 16.58 -3.17
CA LYS A 233 -2.31 16.20 -2.76
C LYS A 233 -2.26 14.68 -2.57
N LEU A 234 -1.45 14.01 -3.39
CA LEU A 234 -1.19 12.59 -3.24
C LEU A 234 -0.18 12.39 -2.09
N HIS A 235 -0.68 12.33 -0.85
CA HIS A 235 0.16 12.33 0.33
C HIS A 235 0.77 10.95 0.68
N LEU A 236 0.21 9.86 0.14
CA LEU A 236 0.73 8.51 0.33
C LEU A 236 1.42 7.95 -0.91
N TYR A 237 1.14 8.49 -2.08
CA TYR A 237 1.71 8.01 -3.34
C TYR A 237 2.39 9.13 -4.13
N PRO A 238 3.69 9.31 -4.01
CA PRO A 238 4.44 10.22 -4.88
C PRO A 238 4.45 9.68 -6.32
N GLN A 239 4.24 10.57 -7.30
CA GLN A 239 4.32 10.18 -8.71
C GLN A 239 5.69 9.60 -9.05
N ARG A 240 5.70 8.52 -9.84
CA ARG A 240 6.93 7.85 -10.29
C ARG A 240 7.10 8.02 -11.79
N PRO A 241 8.33 8.29 -12.28
CA PRO A 241 8.62 8.27 -13.71
C PRO A 241 8.56 6.85 -14.30
N THR A 242 8.92 5.82 -13.53
CA THR A 242 8.86 4.42 -13.96
C THR A 242 7.71 3.69 -13.26
N ARG A 243 6.78 3.10 -14.03
CA ARG A 243 5.65 2.32 -13.53
C ARG A 243 5.75 0.90 -14.02
N ASN A 244 5.31 -0.04 -13.19
CA ASN A 244 5.13 -1.41 -13.65
C ASN A 244 4.02 -1.45 -14.72
N PRO A 245 4.19 -2.23 -15.80
CA PRO A 245 3.21 -2.31 -16.87
C PRO A 245 1.86 -2.81 -16.34
N ARG A 246 0.79 -2.14 -16.73
CA ARG A 246 -0.58 -2.57 -16.46
C ARG A 246 -1.09 -3.48 -17.56
N ARG A 247 -1.89 -4.46 -17.19
CA ARG A 247 -2.48 -5.45 -18.10
C ARG A 247 -3.96 -5.64 -17.83
N HIS A 248 -4.70 -5.87 -18.91
CA HIS A 248 -6.01 -6.48 -18.84
C HIS A 248 -5.82 -7.97 -18.59
N ILE A 249 -6.45 -8.50 -17.57
CA ILE A 249 -6.33 -9.90 -17.17
C ILE A 249 -7.70 -10.55 -17.26
N THR A 250 -7.77 -11.72 -17.84
CA THR A 250 -9.01 -12.51 -17.98
C THR A 250 -8.82 -13.87 -17.29
N PRO A 251 -9.71 -14.25 -16.33
CA PRO A 251 -10.81 -13.46 -15.80
C PRO A 251 -10.32 -12.20 -15.05
N SER A 252 -11.15 -11.15 -15.02
CA SER A 252 -10.82 -9.91 -14.34
C SER A 252 -10.72 -10.12 -12.82
N PHE A 253 -9.89 -9.32 -12.16
CA PHE A 253 -9.94 -9.21 -10.72
C PHE A 253 -11.20 -8.45 -10.31
N LEU A 254 -11.78 -8.82 -9.18
CA LEU A 254 -12.85 -8.08 -8.53
C LEU A 254 -12.26 -7.33 -7.33
N ILE A 255 -12.57 -6.05 -7.19
CA ILE A 255 -12.25 -5.32 -5.96
C ILE A 255 -13.51 -5.06 -5.16
N THR A 256 -13.38 -5.19 -3.86
CA THR A 256 -14.44 -4.85 -2.91
C THR A 256 -13.87 -4.03 -1.76
N PHE A 257 -14.61 -3.01 -1.34
CA PHE A 257 -14.25 -2.19 -0.17
C PHE A 257 -15.48 -1.49 0.40
N ARG A 258 -15.39 -1.06 1.65
CA ARG A 258 -16.31 -0.06 2.21
C ARG A 258 -15.82 1.32 1.85
N HIS A 259 -16.67 2.11 1.21
CA HIS A 259 -16.33 3.47 0.83
C HIS A 259 -15.97 4.30 2.07
N PRO A 260 -14.76 4.89 2.14
CA PRO A 260 -14.23 5.42 3.40
C PRO A 260 -15.03 6.61 3.97
N LEU A 261 -15.77 7.35 3.13
CA LEU A 261 -16.56 8.51 3.56
C LEU A 261 -18.05 8.17 3.78
N THR A 262 -18.65 7.31 2.96
CA THR A 262 -20.09 7.01 3.00
C THR A 262 -20.42 5.68 3.65
N GLY A 263 -19.42 4.81 3.90
CA GLY A 263 -19.61 3.48 4.46
C GLY A 263 -20.29 2.47 3.52
N GLN A 264 -20.70 2.89 2.33
CA GLN A 264 -21.35 2.00 1.35
C GLN A 264 -20.39 0.91 0.86
N PHE A 265 -20.92 -0.28 0.61
CA PHE A 265 -20.16 -1.37 0.01
C PHE A 265 -20.02 -1.13 -1.49
N VAL A 266 -18.77 -1.13 -1.97
CA VAL A 266 -18.42 -0.96 -3.38
C VAL A 266 -17.82 -2.25 -3.89
N SER A 267 -18.31 -2.73 -5.05
CA SER A 267 -17.78 -3.89 -5.77
C SER A 267 -17.61 -3.51 -7.24
N ARG A 268 -16.40 -3.66 -7.79
CA ARG A 268 -16.08 -3.28 -9.17
C ARG A 268 -15.08 -4.25 -9.78
N ASP A 269 -15.27 -4.52 -11.08
CA ASP A 269 -14.27 -5.21 -11.87
C ASP A 269 -13.05 -4.32 -12.11
N VAL A 270 -11.88 -4.92 -12.02
CA VAL A 270 -10.63 -4.27 -12.36
C VAL A 270 -10.48 -4.19 -13.87
N TYR A 271 -10.26 -2.99 -14.39
CA TYR A 271 -10.07 -2.78 -15.83
C TYR A 271 -8.66 -3.15 -16.26
N ASP A 272 -7.65 -2.65 -15.57
CA ASP A 272 -6.25 -3.03 -15.74
C ASP A 272 -5.54 -3.12 -14.38
N ILE A 273 -4.51 -3.95 -14.27
CA ILE A 273 -3.78 -4.18 -13.03
C ILE A 273 -2.28 -4.30 -13.27
N SER A 274 -1.50 -3.84 -12.29
CA SER A 274 -0.08 -4.08 -12.14
C SER A 274 0.22 -4.48 -10.69
N THR A 275 1.46 -4.77 -10.37
CA THR A 275 1.86 -5.08 -8.98
C THR A 275 1.85 -3.87 -8.03
N SER A 276 1.70 -2.65 -8.56
CA SER A 276 1.69 -1.41 -7.77
C SER A 276 0.35 -0.66 -7.80
N GLY A 277 -0.66 -1.18 -8.52
CA GLY A 277 -1.96 -0.53 -8.60
C GLY A 277 -2.83 -1.08 -9.72
N PHE A 278 -4.04 -0.62 -9.76
CA PHE A 278 -5.07 -1.04 -10.70
C PHE A 278 -5.91 0.15 -11.17
N SER A 279 -6.73 -0.05 -12.19
CA SER A 279 -7.79 0.89 -12.53
C SER A 279 -9.17 0.22 -12.57
N ILE A 280 -10.19 1.01 -12.28
CA ILE A 280 -11.59 0.62 -12.38
C ILE A 280 -12.34 1.63 -13.22
N ARG A 281 -13.47 1.22 -13.81
CA ARG A 281 -14.38 2.08 -14.55
C ARG A 281 -15.72 2.16 -13.83
N GLU A 282 -16.27 3.35 -13.75
CA GLU A 282 -17.57 3.63 -13.13
C GLU A 282 -18.42 4.49 -14.08
N PRO A 283 -19.74 4.23 -14.20
CA PRO A 283 -20.64 5.15 -14.88
C PRO A 283 -20.59 6.55 -14.23
N PHE A 284 -20.70 7.63 -14.98
CA PHE A 284 -20.65 9.00 -14.43
C PHE A 284 -21.62 9.24 -13.30
N ALA A 285 -22.85 8.75 -13.42
CA ALA A 285 -23.88 8.93 -12.40
C ALA A 285 -23.58 8.18 -11.09
N GLU A 286 -22.82 7.10 -11.16
CA GLU A 286 -22.50 6.18 -10.04
C GLU A 286 -21.06 6.34 -9.55
N GLN A 287 -20.37 7.40 -9.91
CA GLN A 287 -19.02 7.65 -9.43
C GLN A 287 -18.98 7.69 -7.91
N THR A 288 -18.03 6.95 -7.35
CA THR A 288 -17.82 6.88 -5.91
C THR A 288 -16.47 7.45 -5.50
N LEU A 289 -15.48 7.41 -6.37
CA LEU A 289 -14.10 7.74 -6.04
C LEU A 289 -13.75 9.19 -6.43
N MET A 290 -12.82 9.75 -5.67
CA MET A 290 -12.25 11.10 -5.89
C MET A 290 -10.72 10.98 -5.85
N THR A 291 -10.02 11.67 -6.75
CA THR A 291 -8.56 11.73 -6.74
C THR A 291 -8.02 12.21 -5.39
N GLY A 292 -7.01 11.54 -4.86
CA GLY A 292 -6.43 11.80 -3.54
C GLY A 292 -7.10 11.03 -2.40
N MET A 293 -8.25 10.40 -2.62
CA MET A 293 -8.94 9.60 -1.60
C MET A 293 -8.12 8.36 -1.23
N VAL A 294 -7.96 8.13 0.07
CA VAL A 294 -7.36 6.94 0.64
C VAL A 294 -8.44 5.94 0.98
N ILE A 295 -8.24 4.71 0.56
CA ILE A 295 -9.11 3.56 0.89
C ILE A 295 -8.30 2.66 1.82
N PRO A 296 -8.57 2.66 3.13
CA PRO A 296 -7.75 1.96 4.12
C PRO A 296 -7.71 0.44 3.93
N GLU A 297 -8.82 -0.15 3.47
CA GLU A 297 -8.90 -1.59 3.20
C GLU A 297 -9.63 -1.85 1.89
N VAL A 298 -8.92 -2.48 0.95
CA VAL A 298 -9.43 -3.01 -0.31
C VAL A 298 -9.16 -4.50 -0.34
N THR A 299 -10.15 -5.28 -0.68
CA THR A 299 -9.97 -6.71 -1.01
C THR A 299 -9.91 -6.86 -2.52
N ILE A 300 -8.82 -7.42 -3.00
CA ILE A 300 -8.62 -7.82 -4.40
C ILE A 300 -8.89 -9.31 -4.48
N ASP A 301 -9.89 -9.72 -5.23
CA ASP A 301 -10.31 -11.12 -5.40
C ASP A 301 -10.02 -11.57 -6.82
N TYR A 302 -9.38 -12.72 -6.98
CA TYR A 302 -9.16 -13.35 -8.28
C TYR A 302 -9.94 -14.66 -8.37
N ALA A 303 -10.96 -14.65 -9.19
CA ALA A 303 -11.82 -15.81 -9.50
C ALA A 303 -12.47 -16.48 -8.27
N GLY A 304 -12.64 -15.77 -7.15
CA GLY A 304 -13.17 -16.32 -5.90
C GLY A 304 -12.19 -17.23 -5.13
N ILE A 305 -11.00 -17.45 -5.66
CA ILE A 305 -10.01 -18.40 -5.12
C ILE A 305 -8.96 -17.70 -4.27
N VAL A 306 -8.42 -16.57 -4.75
CA VAL A 306 -7.36 -15.83 -4.07
C VAL A 306 -7.86 -14.46 -3.66
N LYS A 307 -7.87 -14.20 -2.36
CA LYS A 307 -8.24 -12.90 -1.79
C LYS A 307 -7.01 -12.26 -1.16
N MET A 308 -6.75 -11.02 -1.55
CA MET A 308 -5.61 -10.22 -1.09
C MET A 308 -6.14 -8.91 -0.51
N LYS A 309 -5.65 -8.53 0.66
CA LYS A 309 -6.01 -7.25 1.29
C LYS A 309 -4.90 -6.23 1.11
N CYS A 310 -5.27 -5.00 0.80
CA CYS A 310 -4.33 -3.89 0.68
C CYS A 310 -4.96 -2.57 1.13
N SER A 311 -4.14 -1.56 1.38
CA SER A 311 -4.57 -0.17 1.41
C SER A 311 -4.24 0.51 0.08
N ALA A 312 -5.02 1.52 -0.29
CA ALA A 312 -4.90 2.13 -1.61
C ALA A 312 -5.20 3.63 -1.60
N GLN A 313 -4.72 4.34 -2.63
CA GLN A 313 -5.05 5.75 -2.88
C GLN A 313 -5.43 5.96 -4.33
N VAL A 314 -6.50 6.70 -4.57
CA VAL A 314 -6.91 7.13 -5.92
C VAL A 314 -5.93 8.19 -6.41
N VAL A 315 -5.25 7.94 -7.53
CA VAL A 315 -4.14 8.79 -8.00
C VAL A 315 -4.47 9.59 -9.24
N TYR A 316 -5.43 9.17 -10.03
CA TYR A 316 -5.96 9.96 -11.17
C TYR A 316 -7.39 9.53 -11.51
N GLN A 317 -8.06 10.42 -12.21
CA GLN A 317 -9.33 10.16 -12.88
C GLN A 317 -9.22 10.61 -14.34
N SER A 318 -9.80 9.84 -15.24
CA SER A 318 -9.88 10.14 -16.67
C SER A 318 -11.27 9.86 -17.19
N GLU A 319 -11.86 10.86 -17.85
CA GLU A 319 -13.18 10.76 -18.45
C GLU A 319 -13.11 10.06 -19.80
N ASP A 320 -13.95 9.04 -19.98
CA ASP A 320 -14.25 8.41 -21.25
C ASP A 320 -15.65 8.86 -21.67
N SER A 321 -15.70 10.00 -22.36
CA SER A 321 -16.95 10.66 -22.72
C SER A 321 -17.76 9.85 -23.74
N GLU A 322 -17.10 9.05 -24.59
CA GLU A 322 -17.76 8.22 -25.60
C GLU A 322 -18.63 7.12 -24.94
N ASN A 323 -18.12 6.55 -23.84
CA ASN A 323 -18.79 5.48 -23.10
C ASN A 323 -19.53 5.96 -21.85
N SER A 324 -19.54 7.26 -21.56
CA SER A 324 -20.07 7.85 -20.31
C SER A 324 -19.50 7.18 -19.05
N MET A 325 -18.22 6.88 -19.07
CA MET A 325 -17.50 6.20 -17.99
C MET A 325 -16.38 7.08 -17.42
N MET A 326 -16.16 6.96 -16.13
CA MET A 326 -15.00 7.51 -15.44
C MET A 326 -14.00 6.39 -15.12
N GLN A 327 -12.79 6.52 -15.62
CA GLN A 327 -11.70 5.60 -15.25
C GLN A 327 -10.94 6.18 -14.06
N ASN A 328 -10.88 5.40 -12.98
CA ASN A 328 -10.18 5.74 -11.75
C ASN A 328 -8.90 4.92 -11.64
N GLY A 329 -7.75 5.59 -11.61
CA GLY A 329 -6.47 4.92 -11.34
C GLY A 329 -6.18 4.90 -9.85
N VAL A 330 -5.90 3.71 -9.32
CA VAL A 330 -5.69 3.45 -7.90
C VAL A 330 -4.30 2.86 -7.69
N ALA A 331 -3.54 3.44 -6.77
CA ALA A 331 -2.24 2.93 -6.36
C ALA A 331 -2.38 2.15 -5.05
N ILE A 332 -1.75 0.99 -4.96
CA ILE A 332 -1.58 0.26 -3.71
C ILE A 332 -0.57 1.01 -2.87
N THR A 333 -0.94 1.34 -1.63
CA THR A 333 -0.09 2.10 -0.69
C THR A 333 0.56 1.22 0.36
N ASP A 334 -0.09 0.11 0.73
CA ASP A 334 0.50 -0.98 1.50
C ASP A 334 -0.25 -2.28 1.24
N ILE A 335 0.45 -3.40 1.35
CA ILE A 335 -0.07 -4.76 1.17
C ILE A 335 0.84 -5.72 1.93
N ASP A 336 0.28 -6.75 2.55
CA ASP A 336 1.12 -7.76 3.21
C ASP A 336 1.95 -8.58 2.21
N VAL A 337 3.04 -9.14 2.71
CA VAL A 337 4.03 -9.85 1.89
C VAL A 337 3.45 -11.07 1.16
N PRO A 338 2.62 -11.94 1.78
CA PRO A 338 1.96 -13.04 1.08
C PRO A 338 1.02 -12.56 -0.04
N SER A 339 0.13 -11.60 0.26
CA SER A 339 -0.80 -11.04 -0.72
C SER A 339 -0.09 -10.43 -1.91
N TYR A 340 0.98 -9.65 -1.65
CA TYR A 340 1.80 -9.09 -2.73
C TYR A 340 2.46 -10.15 -3.61
N THR A 341 2.91 -11.25 -2.99
CA THR A 341 3.52 -12.36 -3.74
C THR A 341 2.51 -13.01 -4.68
N HIS A 342 1.29 -13.26 -4.20
CA HIS A 342 0.21 -13.79 -5.03
C HIS A 342 -0.12 -12.84 -6.18
N LEU A 343 -0.25 -11.54 -5.89
CA LEU A 343 -0.49 -10.53 -6.91
C LEU A 343 0.62 -10.52 -7.96
N ASN A 344 1.89 -10.52 -7.52
CA ASN A 344 3.04 -10.52 -8.42
C ASN A 344 3.10 -11.79 -9.28
N HIS A 345 2.78 -12.94 -8.70
CA HIS A 345 2.73 -14.21 -9.42
C HIS A 345 1.63 -14.18 -10.50
N LEU A 346 0.39 -13.80 -10.15
CA LEU A 346 -0.73 -13.74 -11.07
C LEU A 346 -0.48 -12.76 -12.22
N VAL A 347 -0.03 -11.55 -11.91
CA VAL A 347 0.31 -10.55 -12.94
C VAL A 347 1.51 -11.00 -13.79
N GLY A 348 2.52 -11.59 -13.15
CA GLY A 348 3.74 -12.08 -13.82
C GLY A 348 3.46 -13.20 -14.83
N MET A 349 2.63 -14.16 -14.48
CA MET A 349 2.23 -15.26 -15.38
C MET A 349 1.52 -14.76 -16.64
N HIS A 350 0.73 -13.69 -16.55
CA HIS A 350 0.09 -13.07 -17.70
C HIS A 350 1.04 -12.26 -18.58
N LEU A 351 2.20 -11.89 -18.04
CA LEU A 351 3.28 -11.25 -18.80
C LEU A 351 4.15 -12.27 -19.52
N ASP A 352 4.51 -13.36 -18.86
CA ASP A 352 5.30 -14.47 -19.40
C ASP A 352 4.96 -15.76 -18.63
N ALA A 353 4.32 -16.71 -19.28
CA ALA A 353 3.88 -17.97 -18.67
C ALA A 353 5.02 -18.81 -18.06
N GLY A 354 6.29 -18.54 -18.43
CA GLY A 354 7.46 -19.17 -17.82
C GLY A 354 7.95 -18.49 -16.55
N ALA A 355 7.40 -17.31 -16.22
CA ALA A 355 7.82 -16.52 -15.07
C ALA A 355 7.04 -16.92 -13.81
N HIS A 356 7.73 -17.45 -12.82
CA HIS A 356 7.11 -17.87 -11.56
C HIS A 356 7.75 -17.15 -10.37
N VAL A 357 6.91 -16.46 -9.60
CA VAL A 357 7.23 -16.04 -8.23
C VAL A 357 6.58 -17.09 -7.34
N SER A 358 7.32 -18.05 -6.89
CA SER A 358 6.70 -19.32 -6.57
C SER A 358 6.99 -19.82 -5.17
N THR A 359 5.94 -20.27 -4.53
CA THR A 359 5.93 -21.21 -3.43
C THR A 359 5.81 -22.66 -3.92
N ALA A 360 5.50 -22.90 -5.18
CA ALA A 360 5.25 -24.24 -5.76
C ALA A 360 6.31 -24.59 -6.81
N VAL A 361 7.57 -24.75 -6.37
CA VAL A 361 8.66 -25.28 -7.20
C VAL A 361 8.91 -26.72 -6.82
N ASP A 362 9.10 -27.57 -7.84
CA ASP A 362 9.65 -28.89 -7.62
C ASP A 362 11.08 -28.77 -7.07
N MET A 363 11.26 -29.21 -5.82
CA MET A 363 12.53 -29.05 -5.12
C MET A 363 13.62 -29.95 -5.71
N ASP A 364 13.28 -31.11 -6.26
CA ASP A 364 14.25 -31.99 -6.91
C ASP A 364 14.76 -31.35 -8.20
N ALA A 365 13.86 -30.75 -8.99
CA ALA A 365 14.23 -29.98 -10.17
C ALA A 365 15.09 -28.74 -9.83
N LEU A 366 14.89 -28.15 -8.64
CA LEU A 366 15.71 -27.02 -8.17
C LEU A 366 17.14 -27.48 -7.80
N TRP A 367 17.26 -28.62 -7.12
CA TRP A 367 18.58 -29.18 -6.81
C TRP A 367 19.31 -29.60 -8.08
N GLU A 368 18.66 -30.33 -9.02
CA GLU A 368 19.22 -30.66 -10.33
C GLU A 368 19.74 -29.39 -11.04
N PHE A 369 18.94 -28.31 -11.02
CA PHE A 369 19.33 -27.05 -11.62
C PHE A 369 20.60 -26.45 -10.99
N PHE A 370 20.76 -26.50 -9.66
CA PHE A 370 21.97 -25.98 -8.99
C PHE A 370 23.23 -26.79 -9.32
N PHE A 371 23.11 -28.09 -9.49
CA PHE A 371 24.22 -28.92 -9.95
C PHE A 371 24.55 -28.67 -11.41
N ASP A 372 23.55 -28.68 -12.30
CA ASP A 372 23.74 -28.47 -13.75
C ASP A 372 24.33 -27.09 -14.09
N THR A 373 24.00 -26.06 -13.34
CA THR A 373 24.55 -24.73 -13.55
C THR A 373 25.93 -24.52 -12.94
N GLY A 374 26.48 -25.52 -12.25
CA GLY A 374 27.73 -25.41 -11.52
C GLY A 374 27.66 -24.48 -10.30
N PHE A 375 26.45 -24.12 -9.87
CA PHE A 375 26.27 -23.34 -8.64
C PHE A 375 26.73 -24.17 -7.43
N ILE A 376 26.48 -25.48 -7.44
CA ILE A 376 27.08 -26.46 -6.54
C ILE A 376 28.14 -27.21 -7.33
N TYR A 377 29.42 -26.87 -7.08
CA TYR A 377 30.58 -27.50 -7.68
C TYR A 377 31.26 -28.46 -6.65
N GLY A 378 32.20 -29.31 -7.10
CA GLY A 378 32.75 -30.41 -6.31
C GLY A 378 33.22 -30.04 -4.91
N GLU A 379 34.05 -28.99 -4.76
CA GLU A 379 34.53 -28.54 -3.45
C GLU A 379 33.39 -28.07 -2.55
N LYS A 380 32.46 -27.30 -3.10
CA LYS A 380 31.27 -26.83 -2.39
C LYS A 380 30.39 -28.00 -1.95
N TYR A 381 30.24 -29.01 -2.79
CA TYR A 381 29.44 -30.18 -2.46
C TYR A 381 30.05 -30.96 -1.30
N GLN A 382 31.38 -31.06 -1.20
CA GLN A 382 32.05 -31.71 -0.04
C GLN A 382 31.71 -31.02 1.28
N HIS A 383 31.49 -29.70 1.30
CA HIS A 383 31.06 -28.98 2.48
C HIS A 383 29.56 -29.15 2.78
N LEU A 384 28.72 -29.29 1.74
CA LEU A 384 27.27 -29.47 1.89
C LEU A 384 26.90 -30.89 2.30
N TYR A 385 27.60 -31.89 1.75
CA TYR A 385 27.27 -33.32 1.86
C TYR A 385 27.07 -33.82 3.30
N PRO A 386 27.91 -33.46 4.29
CA PRO A 386 27.73 -33.91 5.66
C PRO A 386 26.42 -33.47 6.33
N ASN A 387 25.80 -32.39 5.80
CA ASN A 387 24.59 -31.80 6.33
C ASN A 387 23.44 -31.74 5.28
N ARG A 388 23.49 -32.63 4.26
CA ARG A 388 22.58 -32.62 3.11
C ARG A 388 21.12 -32.51 3.52
N GLU A 389 20.68 -33.34 4.44
CA GLU A 389 19.26 -33.38 4.87
C GLU A 389 18.82 -32.06 5.50
N SER A 390 19.69 -31.39 6.27
CA SER A 390 19.38 -30.05 6.82
C SER A 390 19.25 -29.00 5.74
N PHE A 391 20.07 -29.07 4.69
CA PHE A 391 19.94 -28.14 3.55
C PHE A 391 18.65 -28.38 2.78
N GLU A 392 18.31 -29.63 2.48
CA GLU A 392 17.07 -29.97 1.77
C GLU A 392 15.83 -29.52 2.56
N GLU A 393 15.80 -29.78 3.87
CA GLU A 393 14.69 -29.36 4.74
C GLU A 393 14.59 -27.83 4.83
N THR A 394 15.73 -27.15 5.04
CA THR A 394 15.78 -25.68 5.10
C THR A 394 15.22 -25.06 3.82
N TYR A 395 15.63 -25.55 2.65
CA TYR A 395 15.16 -25.03 1.36
C TYR A 395 13.67 -25.23 1.16
N ARG A 396 13.16 -26.40 1.49
CA ARG A 396 11.73 -26.70 1.39
C ARG A 396 10.91 -25.75 2.26
N LYS A 397 11.26 -25.60 3.53
CA LYS A 397 10.59 -24.69 4.47
C LYS A 397 10.72 -23.23 4.04
N LEU A 398 11.92 -22.83 3.59
CA LEU A 398 12.22 -21.44 3.27
C LEU A 398 11.41 -20.94 2.08
N TYR A 399 11.39 -21.69 0.99
CA TYR A 399 10.78 -21.24 -0.26
C TYR A 399 9.33 -21.65 -0.44
N ARG A 400 8.88 -22.68 0.28
CA ARG A 400 7.50 -23.13 0.22
C ARG A 400 6.62 -22.52 1.31
N ASP A 401 7.12 -22.51 2.55
CA ASP A 401 6.28 -22.28 3.73
C ASP A 401 6.55 -20.92 4.41
N SER A 402 7.59 -20.19 4.01
CA SER A 402 8.06 -18.99 4.70
C SER A 402 8.15 -17.73 3.82
N PRO A 403 7.05 -17.38 3.17
CA PRO A 403 7.02 -16.21 2.27
C PRO A 403 7.34 -14.86 2.93
N GLU A 404 7.24 -14.75 4.24
CA GLU A 404 7.52 -13.49 4.96
C GLU A 404 9.02 -13.22 5.11
N ILE A 405 9.85 -14.25 5.03
CA ILE A 405 11.30 -14.13 5.25
C ILE A 405 12.13 -14.40 4.00
N ALA A 406 11.61 -15.16 3.03
CA ALA A 406 12.34 -15.45 1.80
C ALA A 406 11.42 -15.53 0.58
N ARG A 407 12.00 -15.30 -0.57
CA ARG A 407 11.37 -15.40 -1.88
C ARG A 407 12.34 -15.98 -2.88
N HIS A 408 11.84 -16.76 -3.82
CA HIS A 408 12.58 -17.09 -5.02
C HIS A 408 11.76 -16.82 -6.29
N PHE A 409 12.49 -16.55 -7.35
CA PHE A 409 11.96 -16.25 -8.66
C PHE A 409 12.57 -17.27 -9.61
N THR A 410 11.73 -18.00 -10.33
CA THR A 410 12.19 -19.00 -11.27
C THR A 410 11.68 -18.70 -12.67
N TYR A 411 12.45 -19.13 -13.66
CA TYR A 411 11.98 -19.22 -15.03
C TYR A 411 11.92 -20.69 -15.43
N GLN A 412 10.70 -21.15 -15.74
CA GLN A 412 10.42 -22.56 -15.99
C GLN A 412 9.84 -22.77 -17.40
N LYS A 413 10.15 -23.92 -17.99
CA LYS A 413 9.53 -24.38 -19.23
C LYS A 413 9.43 -25.90 -19.18
N ASN A 414 8.21 -26.43 -19.38
CA ASN A 414 7.91 -27.88 -19.33
C ASN A 414 8.42 -28.57 -18.05
N GLY A 415 8.17 -27.96 -16.89
CA GLY A 415 8.60 -28.48 -15.59
C GLY A 415 10.09 -28.33 -15.27
N LYS A 416 10.90 -27.87 -16.21
CA LYS A 416 12.34 -27.69 -16.03
C LYS A 416 12.70 -26.24 -15.71
N ILE A 417 13.58 -26.01 -14.71
CA ILE A 417 14.04 -24.70 -14.29
C ILE A 417 15.22 -24.27 -15.16
N TYR A 418 15.16 -23.06 -15.69
CA TYR A 418 16.20 -22.44 -16.54
C TYR A 418 16.85 -21.22 -15.91
N GLY A 419 16.20 -20.59 -14.95
CA GLY A 419 16.76 -19.47 -14.21
C GLY A 419 16.22 -19.45 -12.79
N HIS A 420 17.04 -19.00 -11.85
CA HIS A 420 16.71 -18.85 -10.44
C HIS A 420 17.43 -17.65 -9.84
N ILE A 421 16.75 -16.91 -9.01
CA ILE A 421 17.28 -15.89 -8.12
C ILE A 421 16.42 -15.86 -6.86
N ALA A 422 17.02 -15.62 -5.72
CA ALA A 422 16.29 -15.58 -4.46
C ALA A 422 16.65 -14.35 -3.64
N MET A 423 15.81 -14.04 -2.66
CA MET A 423 16.07 -13.01 -1.66
C MET A 423 15.60 -13.44 -0.28
N VAL A 424 16.30 -12.97 0.75
CA VAL A 424 15.99 -13.25 2.16
C VAL A 424 16.08 -11.99 3.00
N HIS A 425 15.17 -11.84 3.97
CA HIS A 425 15.16 -10.74 4.94
C HIS A 425 16.26 -10.95 5.97
N ALA A 426 17.45 -10.42 5.75
CA ALA A 426 18.66 -10.75 6.50
C ALA A 426 18.88 -9.86 7.73
N TYR A 427 18.55 -8.56 7.65
CA TYR A 427 18.70 -7.57 8.73
C TYR A 427 17.43 -6.72 8.85
N PRO A 428 17.21 -5.98 9.94
CA PRO A 428 15.93 -5.31 10.22
C PRO A 428 15.35 -4.45 9.09
N ARG A 429 16.23 -3.92 8.21
CA ARG A 429 15.83 -3.05 7.09
C ARG A 429 16.39 -3.52 5.75
N SER A 430 16.94 -4.75 5.68
CA SER A 430 17.73 -5.18 4.52
C SER A 430 17.39 -6.58 4.06
N TRP A 431 17.27 -6.70 2.73
CA TRP A 431 17.06 -7.95 2.04
C TRP A 431 18.29 -8.31 1.21
N VAL A 432 18.76 -9.55 1.35
CA VAL A 432 19.91 -10.09 0.60
C VAL A 432 19.41 -10.86 -0.62
N ILE A 433 19.83 -10.43 -1.80
CA ILE A 433 19.67 -11.20 -3.04
C ILE A 433 20.78 -12.24 -3.11
N HIS A 434 20.41 -13.49 -3.43
CA HIS A 434 21.33 -14.60 -3.51
C HIS A 434 20.88 -15.66 -4.52
N HIS A 435 21.74 -16.69 -4.76
CA HIS A 435 21.45 -17.84 -5.62
C HIS A 435 21.04 -17.45 -7.06
N PHE A 436 21.72 -16.42 -7.61
CA PHE A 436 21.51 -16.03 -9.00
C PHE A 436 22.23 -17.00 -9.93
N SER A 437 21.47 -17.81 -10.66
CA SER A 437 22.00 -18.79 -11.62
C SER A 437 21.05 -18.97 -12.82
N ALA A 438 21.60 -19.41 -13.95
CA ALA A 438 20.83 -19.66 -15.16
C ALA A 438 21.51 -20.71 -16.04
N ARG A 439 20.71 -21.52 -16.73
CA ARG A 439 21.18 -22.38 -17.83
C ARG A 439 20.68 -21.84 -19.19
N PRO A 440 21.37 -22.17 -20.30
CA PRO A 440 20.97 -21.71 -21.62
C PRO A 440 19.56 -22.22 -22.00
N LEU A 441 18.83 -21.38 -22.71
CA LEU A 441 17.54 -21.71 -23.32
C LEU A 441 17.48 -21.04 -24.71
N GLU A 442 17.05 -21.76 -25.73
CA GLU A 442 16.91 -21.24 -27.08
C GLU A 442 16.08 -19.96 -27.13
N ALA A 443 16.57 -18.97 -27.86
CA ALA A 443 15.96 -17.66 -28.09
C ALA A 443 15.67 -16.82 -26.83
N LYS A 444 16.09 -17.25 -25.63
CA LYS A 444 15.86 -16.53 -24.37
C LYS A 444 17.11 -16.51 -23.49
N VAL A 445 17.22 -15.52 -22.63
CA VAL A 445 18.30 -15.37 -21.63
C VAL A 445 17.68 -15.48 -20.23
N PRO A 446 17.50 -16.70 -19.68
CA PRO A 446 16.74 -16.93 -18.45
C PRO A 446 17.27 -16.14 -17.24
N GLY A 447 18.59 -15.91 -17.15
CA GLY A 447 19.17 -15.07 -16.11
C GLY A 447 18.65 -13.64 -16.14
N MET A 448 18.48 -13.04 -17.32
CA MET A 448 17.90 -11.70 -17.48
C MET A 448 16.39 -11.71 -17.15
N LEU A 449 15.70 -12.81 -17.44
CA LEU A 449 14.28 -12.93 -17.15
C LEU A 449 14.01 -12.98 -15.64
N VAL A 450 14.75 -13.80 -14.87
CA VAL A 450 14.59 -13.84 -13.42
C VAL A 450 15.07 -12.54 -12.76
N LEU A 451 16.10 -11.91 -13.29
CA LEU A 451 16.54 -10.59 -12.82
C LEU A 451 15.46 -9.53 -13.07
N ARG A 452 14.78 -9.56 -14.22
CA ARG A 452 13.64 -8.70 -14.49
C ARG A 452 12.50 -8.94 -13.51
N GLN A 453 12.18 -10.20 -13.20
CA GLN A 453 11.13 -10.54 -12.23
C GLN A 453 11.42 -9.95 -10.84
N ILE A 454 12.63 -10.17 -10.30
CA ILE A 454 12.98 -9.61 -8.98
C ILE A 454 12.97 -8.08 -8.99
N MET A 455 13.41 -7.43 -10.07
CA MET A 455 13.34 -5.99 -10.20
C MET A 455 11.90 -5.46 -10.20
N HIS A 456 11.00 -6.13 -10.93
CA HIS A 456 9.55 -5.79 -10.89
C HIS A 456 8.97 -5.94 -9.49
N PHE A 457 9.32 -7.03 -8.81
CA PHE A 457 8.91 -7.26 -7.44
C PHE A 457 9.41 -6.14 -6.51
N LEU A 458 10.69 -5.85 -6.54
CA LEU A 458 11.32 -4.83 -5.71
C LEU A 458 10.78 -3.42 -5.98
N ASN A 459 10.60 -3.05 -7.24
CA ASN A 459 10.03 -1.74 -7.61
C ASN A 459 8.59 -1.56 -7.11
N GLY A 460 7.83 -2.63 -6.98
CA GLY A 460 6.49 -2.57 -6.44
C GLY A 460 6.45 -2.47 -4.91
N CYS A 461 7.33 -3.19 -4.20
CA CYS A 461 7.19 -3.42 -2.76
C CYS A 461 8.13 -2.61 -1.86
N HIS A 462 9.22 -2.02 -2.36
CA HIS A 462 10.23 -1.37 -1.51
C HIS A 462 9.69 -0.19 -0.67
N ARG A 463 8.55 0.38 -1.05
CA ARG A 463 7.88 1.49 -0.32
C ARG A 463 6.83 1.01 0.68
N PHE A 464 6.46 -0.26 0.65
CA PHE A 464 5.47 -0.79 1.58
C PHE A 464 6.08 -0.96 2.96
N ALA A 465 5.43 -0.36 3.97
CA ALA A 465 5.89 -0.45 5.36
C ALA A 465 5.97 -1.89 5.86
N SER A 466 5.04 -2.73 5.40
CA SER A 466 4.96 -4.16 5.73
C SER A 466 6.19 -4.97 5.33
N PHE A 467 6.98 -4.51 4.33
CA PHE A 467 8.19 -5.20 3.87
C PHE A 467 9.44 -4.87 4.69
N GLY A 468 9.48 -3.72 5.37
CA GLY A 468 10.67 -3.26 6.08
C GLY A 468 11.92 -3.16 5.19
N MET A 469 11.73 -2.91 3.89
CA MET A 469 12.79 -2.94 2.88
C MET A 469 13.32 -1.54 2.59
N LYS A 470 14.38 -1.15 3.30
CA LYS A 470 15.08 0.10 3.01
C LYS A 470 16.32 -0.15 2.14
N TYR A 471 16.99 -1.28 2.34
CA TYR A 471 18.21 -1.63 1.63
C TYR A 471 18.08 -3.00 0.95
N ILE A 472 18.69 -3.09 -0.24
CA ILE A 472 18.84 -4.31 -1.02
C ILE A 472 20.33 -4.55 -1.15
N MET A 473 20.77 -5.78 -0.93
CA MET A 473 22.18 -6.12 -0.95
C MET A 473 22.45 -7.48 -1.59
N THR A 474 23.63 -7.66 -2.10
CA THR A 474 24.11 -8.98 -2.57
C THR A 474 25.61 -9.11 -2.39
N TYR A 475 26.03 -10.34 -2.07
CA TYR A 475 27.44 -10.73 -2.11
C TYR A 475 27.72 -11.47 -3.42
N TYR A 476 28.79 -11.10 -4.09
CA TYR A 476 29.21 -11.78 -5.30
C TYR A 476 30.74 -11.84 -5.41
N ARG A 477 31.23 -12.76 -6.20
CA ARG A 477 32.66 -12.86 -6.48
C ARG A 477 33.06 -11.81 -7.52
N PRO A 478 34.11 -10.99 -7.29
CA PRO A 478 34.52 -9.93 -8.23
C PRO A 478 34.92 -10.46 -9.61
N ASP A 479 35.35 -11.73 -9.71
CA ASP A 479 35.68 -12.41 -10.96
C ASP A 479 34.46 -12.81 -11.80
N ASN A 480 33.24 -12.79 -11.23
CA ASN A 480 32.01 -12.99 -11.98
C ASN A 480 31.64 -11.72 -12.77
N LYS A 481 32.20 -11.62 -13.99
CA LYS A 481 32.07 -10.45 -14.84
C LYS A 481 30.64 -10.00 -15.12
N LEU A 482 29.68 -10.94 -15.23
CA LEU A 482 28.27 -10.60 -15.47
C LEU A 482 27.65 -9.92 -14.25
N VAL A 483 27.82 -10.53 -13.09
CA VAL A 483 27.24 -10.03 -11.82
C VAL A 483 27.90 -8.72 -11.42
N ASP A 484 29.23 -8.61 -11.56
CA ASP A 484 29.94 -7.36 -11.32
C ASP A 484 29.50 -6.24 -12.29
N ARG A 485 29.24 -6.56 -13.56
CA ARG A 485 28.71 -5.57 -14.50
C ARG A 485 27.31 -5.10 -14.13
N ILE A 486 26.47 -5.98 -13.55
CA ILE A 486 25.11 -5.63 -13.10
C ILE A 486 25.19 -4.73 -11.86
N PHE A 487 25.73 -5.22 -10.77
CA PHE A 487 25.68 -4.56 -9.46
C PHE A 487 26.83 -3.57 -9.26
N GLY A 488 28.05 -4.03 -9.44
CA GLY A 488 29.24 -3.19 -9.33
C GLY A 488 29.30 -2.10 -10.38
N GLY A 489 28.91 -2.42 -11.62
CA GLY A 489 28.85 -1.45 -12.71
C GLY A 489 27.88 -0.31 -12.43
N PHE A 490 26.72 -0.61 -11.83
CA PHE A 490 25.78 0.42 -11.41
C PHE A 490 26.35 1.32 -10.32
N ALA A 491 26.92 0.76 -9.26
CA ALA A 491 27.50 1.55 -8.17
C ALA A 491 28.63 2.47 -8.67
N ARG A 492 29.50 1.97 -9.56
CA ARG A 492 30.58 2.77 -10.19
C ARG A 492 30.03 3.86 -11.09
N GLU A 493 28.99 3.59 -11.89
CA GLU A 493 28.36 4.60 -12.76
C GLU A 493 27.62 5.67 -11.95
N LEU A 494 26.98 5.28 -10.85
CA LEU A 494 26.30 6.20 -9.95
C LEU A 494 27.29 7.16 -9.26
N GLY A 495 28.46 6.67 -8.86
CA GLY A 495 29.50 7.47 -8.21
C GLY A 495 29.11 8.07 -6.86
N ASN A 496 28.03 7.55 -6.23
CA ASN A 496 27.49 8.03 -4.97
C ASN A 496 27.36 6.88 -3.96
N PRO A 497 28.33 6.70 -3.04
CA PRO A 497 28.32 5.59 -2.10
C PRO A 497 27.16 5.64 -1.08
N SER A 498 26.55 6.81 -0.83
CA SER A 498 25.36 6.91 0.01
C SER A 498 24.06 6.46 -0.70
N GLY A 499 24.11 6.26 -2.00
CA GLY A 499 23.00 5.70 -2.79
C GLY A 499 23.21 4.23 -3.13
N SER A 500 24.45 3.87 -3.51
CA SER A 500 24.88 2.49 -3.78
C SER A 500 26.36 2.33 -3.49
N SER A 501 26.72 1.39 -2.63
CA SER A 501 28.10 1.16 -2.18
C SER A 501 28.64 -0.20 -2.54
N LEU A 502 29.98 -0.30 -2.54
CA LEU A 502 30.76 -1.50 -2.82
C LEU A 502 31.81 -1.69 -1.73
N ASP A 503 31.74 -2.77 -0.99
CA ASP A 503 32.69 -3.11 0.04
C ASP A 503 33.33 -4.47 -0.28
N LEU A 504 34.67 -4.49 -0.40
CA LEU A 504 35.43 -5.72 -0.73
C LEU A 504 35.88 -6.41 0.56
N PHE A 505 35.53 -7.69 0.67
CA PHE A 505 35.92 -8.56 1.77
C PHE A 505 36.85 -9.66 1.30
N SER A 506 37.84 -10.01 2.11
CA SER A 506 38.51 -11.29 2.07
C SER A 506 37.68 -12.34 2.82
N TYR A 507 37.65 -13.56 2.29
CA TYR A 507 36.89 -14.68 2.84
C TYR A 507 37.80 -15.86 3.13
N LEU A 508 37.61 -16.49 4.28
CA LEU A 508 38.27 -17.71 4.68
C LEU A 508 37.35 -18.60 5.53
N HIS A 509 37.71 -19.86 5.65
CA HIS A 509 37.11 -20.76 6.63
C HIS A 509 38.03 -20.88 7.87
N PHE A 510 37.46 -20.62 9.04
CA PHE A 510 38.17 -20.82 10.30
C PHE A 510 37.82 -22.17 10.90
N ASP A 511 38.86 -23.02 11.10
CA ASP A 511 38.68 -24.32 11.81
C ASP A 511 38.60 -24.05 13.31
N ARG A 512 37.39 -24.13 13.87
CA ARG A 512 37.14 -23.85 15.29
C ARG A 512 37.85 -24.85 16.24
N THR A 513 38.25 -26.01 15.71
CA THR A 513 38.98 -27.04 16.49
C THR A 513 40.49 -26.82 16.51
N SER A 514 40.99 -25.83 15.76
CA SER A 514 42.41 -25.47 15.71
C SER A 514 42.93 -25.12 17.12
N PRO A 515 44.00 -25.78 17.60
CA PRO A 515 44.60 -25.43 18.89
C PRO A 515 45.28 -24.07 18.81
N GLY A 516 45.34 -23.37 19.95
CA GLY A 516 46.06 -22.12 20.01
C GLY A 516 45.96 -21.47 21.40
N PRO A 517 46.76 -20.46 21.68
CA PRO A 517 46.76 -19.79 22.97
C PRO A 517 45.44 -19.04 23.23
N PRO A 518 45.09 -18.83 24.49
CA PRO A 518 43.99 -17.93 24.85
C PRO A 518 44.31 -16.50 24.44
N LEU A 519 43.31 -15.61 24.58
CA LEU A 519 43.49 -14.18 24.32
C LEU A 519 44.58 -13.65 25.27
N PRO A 520 45.57 -12.88 24.76
CA PRO A 520 46.67 -12.39 25.61
C PRO A 520 46.18 -11.40 26.68
N GLU A 521 46.98 -11.26 27.77
CA GLU A 521 46.69 -10.24 28.79
C GLU A 521 46.62 -8.81 28.18
N GLY A 522 45.75 -7.99 28.70
CA GLY A 522 45.48 -6.64 28.19
C GLY A 522 44.51 -6.57 27.00
N PHE A 523 44.08 -7.71 26.47
CA PHE A 523 43.07 -7.77 25.43
C PHE A 523 41.71 -8.17 26.03
N THR A 524 40.67 -7.52 25.58
CA THR A 524 39.28 -7.79 26.00
C THR A 524 38.40 -8.01 24.78
N LEU A 525 37.71 -9.15 24.74
CA LEU A 525 36.68 -9.46 23.76
C LEU A 525 35.31 -9.41 24.47
N ARG A 526 34.46 -8.49 24.11
CA ARG A 526 33.15 -8.31 24.73
C ARG A 526 32.07 -7.92 23.73
N GLU A 527 30.82 -8.08 24.10
CA GLU A 527 29.69 -7.55 23.33
C GLU A 527 29.76 -6.01 23.32
N CYS A 528 29.39 -5.41 22.18
CA CYS A 528 29.43 -3.95 21.99
C CYS A 528 28.40 -3.22 22.85
N LEU A 529 28.82 -2.11 23.44
CA LEU A 529 27.97 -1.13 24.11
C LEU A 529 27.55 -0.01 23.13
N PRO A 530 26.56 0.80 23.46
CA PRO A 530 26.10 1.89 22.57
C PRO A 530 27.18 2.84 22.05
N ASP A 531 28.20 3.15 22.89
CA ASP A 531 29.28 4.04 22.47
C ASP A 531 30.27 3.38 21.50
N ASP A 532 30.44 2.06 21.56
CA ASP A 532 31.28 1.33 20.61
C ASP A 532 30.77 1.46 19.18
N PHE A 533 29.45 1.51 18.99
CA PHE A 533 28.85 1.67 17.67
C PHE A 533 29.13 3.03 17.02
N LYS A 534 29.43 4.07 17.81
CA LYS A 534 29.90 5.35 17.29
C LYS A 534 31.27 5.20 16.64
N VAL A 535 32.19 4.52 17.37
CA VAL A 535 33.55 4.24 16.87
C VAL A 535 33.49 3.38 15.60
N PHE A 536 32.62 2.37 15.58
CA PHE A 536 32.44 1.51 14.40
C PHE A 536 31.89 2.32 13.21
N ARG A 537 30.89 3.16 13.42
CA ARG A 537 30.33 4.03 12.39
C ARG A 537 31.37 4.99 11.84
N ASP A 538 32.07 5.71 12.70
CA ASP A 538 33.10 6.68 12.31
C ASP A 538 34.24 6.04 11.51
N PHE A 539 34.65 4.82 11.89
CA PHE A 539 35.61 4.02 11.13
C PHE A 539 35.09 3.73 9.73
N TYR A 540 33.87 3.18 9.65
CA TYR A 540 33.29 2.77 8.36
C TYR A 540 33.02 3.97 7.46
N GLU A 541 32.55 5.09 7.99
CA GLU A 541 32.38 6.33 7.21
C GLU A 541 33.70 6.84 6.62
N LYS A 542 34.80 6.74 7.37
CA LYS A 542 36.12 7.16 6.89
C LYS A 542 36.73 6.18 5.89
N SER A 543 36.49 4.88 6.05
CA SER A 543 37.14 3.85 5.23
C SER A 543 36.38 3.55 3.93
N SER A 544 35.05 3.64 3.93
CA SER A 544 34.17 3.36 2.80
C SER A 544 33.24 4.51 2.46
N GLY A 545 32.62 5.14 3.46
CA GLY A 545 31.55 6.11 3.26
C GLY A 545 30.27 5.51 2.66
N GLY A 546 30.16 4.18 2.70
CA GLY A 546 29.08 3.41 2.09
C GLY A 546 27.88 3.16 2.99
N LEU A 547 27.08 2.17 2.64
CA LEU A 547 25.78 1.90 3.24
C LEU A 547 25.77 0.76 4.27
N LEU A 548 26.89 0.06 4.48
CA LEU A 548 26.90 -1.18 5.27
C LEU A 548 26.39 -0.98 6.70
N PHE A 549 26.87 0.04 7.41
CA PHE A 549 26.44 0.28 8.78
C PHE A 549 24.93 0.53 8.87
N GLU A 550 24.39 1.33 7.94
CA GLU A 550 22.96 1.64 7.88
C GLU A 550 22.11 0.45 7.39
N ALA A 551 22.67 -0.41 6.56
CA ALA A 551 21.98 -1.60 6.06
C ALA A 551 21.94 -2.73 7.10
N PHE A 552 23.00 -2.93 7.84
CA PHE A 552 23.07 -3.98 8.85
C PHE A 552 22.42 -3.55 10.16
N ARG A 553 22.56 -2.26 10.52
CA ARG A 553 22.09 -1.70 11.79
C ARG A 553 22.51 -2.54 12.98
N PRO A 554 23.80 -2.75 13.16
CA PRO A 554 24.32 -3.57 14.26
C PRO A 554 24.01 -2.98 15.65
N ASP A 555 23.57 -1.72 15.69
CA ASP A 555 23.13 -0.94 16.86
C ASP A 555 21.63 -1.12 17.19
N LEU A 556 20.85 -1.78 16.33
CA LEU A 556 19.44 -2.04 16.56
C LEU A 556 19.17 -3.41 17.15
N ASP A 557 18.07 -3.50 17.91
CA ASP A 557 17.57 -4.77 18.40
C ASP A 557 17.09 -5.66 17.23
N MET A 558 17.64 -6.85 17.14
CA MET A 558 17.29 -7.87 16.15
C MET A 558 16.03 -8.66 16.53
N LYS A 559 15.55 -8.52 17.76
CA LYS A 559 14.44 -9.33 18.31
C LYS A 559 13.21 -9.39 17.40
N PRO A 560 12.71 -8.30 16.79
CA PRO A 560 11.55 -8.38 15.91
C PRO A 560 11.78 -9.26 14.68
N LEU A 561 13.00 -9.28 14.14
CA LEU A 561 13.37 -10.14 13.02
C LEU A 561 13.59 -11.60 13.48
N GLU A 562 14.22 -11.81 14.62
CA GLU A 562 14.39 -13.13 15.24
C GLU A 562 13.04 -13.80 15.50
N ASP A 563 12.08 -13.08 16.09
CA ASP A 563 10.71 -13.57 16.34
C ASP A 563 10.00 -13.95 15.04
N LYS A 564 10.19 -13.15 13.98
CA LYS A 564 9.67 -13.45 12.64
C LYS A 564 10.21 -14.76 12.08
N PHE A 565 11.51 -14.99 12.20
CA PHE A 565 12.15 -16.26 11.79
C PHE A 565 11.69 -17.42 12.66
N GLN A 566 11.65 -17.23 13.98
CA GLN A 566 11.23 -18.25 14.93
C GLN A 566 9.79 -18.69 14.71
N SER A 567 8.89 -17.76 14.36
CA SER A 567 7.48 -18.08 14.03
C SER A 567 7.34 -19.01 12.83
N ARG A 568 8.38 -19.09 11.98
CA ARG A 568 8.47 -19.99 10.82
C ARG A 568 9.38 -21.19 11.05
N GLY A 569 9.81 -21.41 12.30
CA GLY A 569 10.65 -22.52 12.69
C GLY A 569 12.10 -22.40 12.21
N PHE A 570 12.59 -21.16 12.04
CA PHE A 570 13.97 -20.85 11.70
C PHE A 570 14.68 -20.12 12.83
N LYS A 571 16.01 -20.21 12.82
CA LYS A 571 16.90 -19.43 13.67
C LYS A 571 17.47 -18.26 12.87
N ARG A 572 17.52 -17.12 13.48
CA ARG A 572 18.25 -15.95 12.97
C ARG A 572 18.70 -15.12 14.16
N GLY A 573 19.98 -14.82 14.24
CA GLY A 573 20.55 -13.97 15.28
C GLY A 573 21.73 -13.19 14.72
N CYS A 574 21.96 -12.01 15.28
CA CYS A 574 23.10 -11.17 14.95
C CYS A 574 23.54 -10.44 16.20
N ARG A 575 24.81 -10.65 16.60
CA ARG A 575 25.41 -9.97 17.74
C ARG A 575 26.72 -9.33 17.35
N THR A 576 27.02 -8.18 17.91
CA THR A 576 28.25 -7.43 17.61
C THR A 576 29.18 -7.42 18.82
N TYR A 577 30.41 -7.79 18.58
CA TYR A 577 31.48 -7.81 19.59
C TYR A 577 32.59 -6.85 19.19
N CYS A 578 33.32 -6.33 20.17
CA CYS A 578 34.55 -5.59 19.97
C CYS A 578 35.73 -6.25 20.64
N LEU A 579 36.87 -6.22 19.97
CA LEU A 579 38.17 -6.57 20.50
C LEU A 579 38.93 -5.30 20.83
N CYS A 580 39.30 -5.13 22.10
CA CYS A 580 40.01 -3.95 22.58
C CYS A 580 41.33 -4.36 23.20
N GLN A 581 42.33 -3.50 23.12
CA GLN A 581 43.57 -3.54 23.86
C GLN A 581 43.69 -2.26 24.70
N ASN A 582 43.74 -2.38 26.02
CA ASN A 582 43.79 -1.25 26.92
C ASN A 582 42.74 -0.16 26.55
N ASP A 583 41.47 -0.59 26.38
CA ASP A 583 40.31 0.23 25.97
C ASP A 583 40.36 0.81 24.54
N LYS A 584 41.42 0.56 23.77
CA LYS A 584 41.50 0.94 22.37
C LYS A 584 40.90 -0.16 21.47
N HIS A 585 39.93 0.20 20.64
CA HIS A 585 39.29 -0.74 19.69
C HIS A 585 40.27 -1.16 18.60
N LEU A 586 40.42 -2.46 18.39
CA LEU A 586 41.23 -3.06 17.33
C LEU A 586 40.37 -3.61 16.19
N ALA A 587 39.26 -4.27 16.53
CA ALA A 587 38.35 -4.83 15.54
C ALA A 587 36.93 -4.94 16.09
N PHE A 588 35.94 -4.91 15.18
CA PHE A 588 34.56 -5.30 15.45
C PHE A 588 34.22 -6.61 14.75
N PHE A 589 33.37 -7.41 15.39
CA PHE A 589 32.93 -8.70 14.89
C PHE A 589 31.41 -8.74 14.87
N ILE A 590 30.81 -8.93 13.70
CA ILE A 590 29.40 -9.22 13.56
C ILE A 590 29.24 -10.74 13.46
N VAL A 591 28.69 -11.34 14.48
CA VAL A 591 28.45 -12.80 14.59
C VAL A 591 27.04 -13.09 14.11
N ASN A 592 26.92 -13.58 12.90
CA ASN A 592 25.65 -13.96 12.27
C ASN A 592 25.37 -15.44 12.54
N GLN A 593 24.20 -15.74 13.08
CA GLN A 593 23.72 -17.11 13.31
C GLN A 593 22.45 -17.36 12.52
N SER A 594 22.37 -18.46 11.81
CA SER A 594 21.16 -18.92 11.11
C SER A 594 21.17 -20.44 10.98
N ASP A 595 20.06 -21.01 10.51
CA ASP A 595 20.06 -22.42 10.11
C ASP A 595 20.99 -22.64 8.94
N LEU A 596 21.60 -23.82 8.90
CA LEU A 596 22.40 -24.27 7.76
C LEU A 596 21.51 -24.29 6.51
N GLY A 597 22.01 -23.72 5.43
CA GLY A 597 21.28 -23.68 4.17
C GLY A 597 20.38 -22.47 3.98
N LEU A 598 20.24 -21.56 4.96
CA LEU A 598 19.55 -20.29 4.72
C LEU A 598 20.17 -19.53 3.53
N ASN A 599 21.49 -19.66 3.39
CA ASN A 599 22.25 -19.22 2.23
C ASN A 599 23.34 -20.28 1.91
N LEU A 600 23.36 -20.84 0.68
CA LEU A 600 24.33 -21.87 0.28
C LEU A 600 25.81 -21.44 0.33
N SER A 601 26.09 -20.19 0.55
CA SER A 601 27.43 -19.67 0.78
C SER A 601 27.73 -19.35 2.24
N ASP A 602 26.77 -19.67 3.14
CA ASP A 602 26.81 -19.47 4.59
C ASP A 602 27.19 -18.06 5.06
N LEU A 603 27.05 -17.05 4.18
CA LEU A 603 27.38 -15.65 4.48
C LEU A 603 26.46 -15.00 5.54
N LEU A 604 25.33 -15.65 5.84
CA LEU A 604 24.41 -15.28 6.93
C LEU A 604 24.56 -16.18 8.15
N ASN A 605 25.55 -17.10 8.13
CA ASN A 605 25.88 -18.02 9.22
C ASN A 605 27.40 -18.06 9.42
N GLY A 606 27.98 -16.94 9.81
CA GLY A 606 29.42 -16.77 9.94
C GLY A 606 29.80 -15.44 10.58
N ILE A 607 31.08 -15.16 10.66
CA ILE A 607 31.65 -14.00 11.35
C ILE A 607 32.13 -12.97 10.33
N GLN A 608 31.73 -11.72 10.49
CA GLN A 608 32.27 -10.59 9.73
C GLN A 608 33.16 -9.75 10.64
N ILE A 609 34.37 -9.46 10.19
CA ILE A 609 35.38 -8.75 10.96
C ILE A 609 35.68 -7.40 10.29
N PHE A 610 35.67 -6.34 11.08
CA PHE A 610 36.05 -4.99 10.66
C PHE A 610 37.28 -4.59 11.45
N VAL A 611 38.44 -4.60 10.79
CA VAL A 611 39.73 -4.29 11.40
C VAL A 611 39.92 -2.78 11.40
N ILE A 612 40.02 -2.20 12.61
CA ILE A 612 40.19 -0.77 12.81
C ILE A 612 41.67 -0.40 12.93
N ASP A 613 42.40 -1.15 13.76
CA ASP A 613 43.84 -0.93 13.99
C ASP A 613 44.61 -2.17 13.57
N GLU A 614 45.06 -2.15 12.32
CA GLU A 614 45.83 -3.25 11.73
C GLU A 614 47.22 -3.39 12.38
N SER A 615 47.79 -2.28 12.90
CA SER A 615 49.14 -2.28 13.44
C SER A 615 49.28 -3.08 14.72
N ASN A 616 48.19 -3.14 15.51
CA ASN A 616 48.16 -3.80 16.80
C ASN A 616 47.38 -5.11 16.79
N LEU A 617 46.74 -5.49 15.66
CA LEU A 617 46.02 -6.74 15.51
C LEU A 617 46.94 -7.82 14.93
N THR A 618 47.47 -8.69 15.78
CA THR A 618 48.30 -9.82 15.34
C THR A 618 47.45 -11.01 14.87
N ARG A 619 48.03 -11.90 14.06
CA ARG A 619 47.40 -13.15 13.65
C ARG A 619 46.96 -13.98 14.86
N ALA A 620 47.82 -14.11 15.85
CA ALA A 620 47.53 -14.92 17.06
C ALA A 620 46.33 -14.34 17.85
N THR A 621 46.24 -13.01 17.98
CA THR A 621 45.14 -12.33 18.67
C THR A 621 43.82 -12.47 17.90
N LEU A 622 43.88 -12.37 16.58
CA LEU A 622 42.72 -12.58 15.72
C LEU A 622 42.20 -14.03 15.81
N GLU A 623 43.09 -15.02 15.71
CA GLU A 623 42.74 -16.42 15.84
C GLU A 623 42.20 -16.77 17.22
N ALA A 624 42.73 -16.16 18.30
CA ALA A 624 42.21 -16.31 19.64
C ALA A 624 40.78 -15.77 19.80
N ALA A 625 40.50 -14.57 19.24
CA ALA A 625 39.16 -13.99 19.22
C ALA A 625 38.19 -14.87 18.41
N LEU A 626 38.59 -15.33 17.22
CA LEU A 626 37.78 -16.21 16.37
C LEU A 626 37.46 -17.52 17.07
N ARG A 627 38.39 -18.10 17.83
CA ARG A 627 38.18 -19.33 18.56
C ARG A 627 37.07 -19.20 19.62
N VAL A 628 37.05 -18.09 20.33
CA VAL A 628 35.95 -17.77 21.27
C VAL A 628 34.62 -17.60 20.55
N LEU A 629 34.58 -16.75 19.51
CA LEU A 629 33.36 -16.42 18.82
C LEU A 629 32.81 -17.58 17.96
N SER A 630 33.67 -18.44 17.44
CA SER A 630 33.28 -19.63 16.66
C SER A 630 32.60 -20.70 17.48
N GLY A 631 32.70 -20.65 18.79
CA GLY A 631 32.08 -21.64 19.71
C GLY A 631 30.55 -21.73 19.59
N VAL A 632 29.89 -20.69 19.06
CA VAL A 632 28.42 -20.66 18.88
C VAL A 632 27.94 -21.45 17.64
N TYR A 633 28.85 -21.82 16.74
CA TYR A 633 28.51 -22.55 15.50
C TYR A 633 28.62 -24.08 15.67
N PRO A 634 27.65 -24.82 15.11
CA PRO A 634 27.72 -26.31 15.18
C PRO A 634 28.74 -26.91 14.20
N VAL A 635 29.11 -26.16 13.15
CA VAL A 635 30.01 -26.60 12.08
C VAL A 635 31.47 -26.44 12.48
N ARG A 636 32.36 -27.33 11.95
CA ARG A 636 33.78 -27.24 12.19
C ARG A 636 34.45 -26.07 11.47
N GLN A 637 34.08 -25.84 10.21
CA GLN A 637 34.62 -24.80 9.37
C GLN A 637 33.63 -23.59 9.38
N VAL A 638 34.02 -22.54 10.08
CA VAL A 638 33.17 -21.34 10.23
C VAL A 638 33.55 -20.31 9.17
N PRO A 639 32.61 -19.84 8.36
CA PRO A 639 32.84 -18.79 7.38
C PRO A 639 33.23 -17.46 8.05
N VAL A 640 34.27 -16.83 7.55
CA VAL A 640 34.77 -15.53 8.05
C VAL A 640 34.97 -14.57 6.88
N LEU A 641 34.38 -13.38 6.98
CA LEU A 641 34.61 -12.27 6.08
C LEU A 641 35.42 -11.19 6.80
N VAL A 642 36.45 -10.65 6.15
CA VAL A 642 37.33 -9.62 6.76
C VAL A 642 37.36 -8.36 5.90
N TYR A 643 37.12 -7.24 6.53
CA TYR A 643 37.18 -5.90 5.93
C TYR A 643 38.15 -5.00 6.72
N PRO A 644 38.98 -4.22 6.07
CA PRO A 644 39.29 -4.20 4.61
C PRO A 644 39.91 -5.51 4.10
N ALA A 645 39.70 -5.81 2.81
CA ALA A 645 40.13 -7.10 2.24
C ALA A 645 41.64 -7.37 2.33
N ASP A 646 42.44 -6.35 2.37
CA ASP A 646 43.92 -6.50 2.35
C ASP A 646 44.53 -6.77 3.74
N CYS A 647 43.73 -6.68 4.81
CA CYS A 647 44.23 -6.92 6.19
C CYS A 647 44.77 -8.33 6.37
N LEU A 648 44.11 -9.37 5.81
CA LEU A 648 44.56 -10.75 5.93
C LEU A 648 45.93 -10.98 5.28
N ALA A 649 46.13 -10.44 4.08
CA ALA A 649 47.41 -10.59 3.36
C ALA A 649 48.56 -9.92 4.15
N ARG A 650 48.32 -8.78 4.77
CA ARG A 650 49.28 -8.10 5.64
C ARG A 650 49.57 -8.89 6.94
N ALA A 651 48.61 -9.63 7.44
CA ALA A 651 48.78 -10.55 8.57
C ALA A 651 49.38 -11.90 8.18
N GLY A 652 49.78 -12.10 6.93
CA GLY A 652 50.33 -13.36 6.42
C GLY A 652 49.31 -14.49 6.34
N ILE A 653 48.02 -14.16 6.18
CA ILE A 653 46.94 -15.14 6.00
C ILE A 653 46.43 -15.06 4.58
N GLU A 654 46.53 -16.16 3.81
CA GLU A 654 45.95 -16.22 2.49
C GLU A 654 44.43 -16.44 2.59
N PRO A 655 43.60 -15.58 1.94
CA PRO A 655 42.18 -15.81 1.90
C PRO A 655 41.83 -16.90 0.87
N ASP A 656 40.80 -17.68 1.12
CA ASP A 656 40.28 -18.68 0.17
C ASP A 656 39.75 -17.98 -1.11
N LYS A 657 39.11 -16.82 -0.96
CA LYS A 657 38.50 -16.02 -2.03
C LYS A 657 38.15 -14.62 -1.55
N LYS A 658 37.67 -13.79 -2.47
CA LYS A 658 37.15 -12.46 -2.15
C LYS A 658 35.66 -12.37 -2.49
N TYR A 659 34.90 -11.62 -1.69
CA TYR A 659 33.52 -11.24 -1.97
C TYR A 659 33.35 -9.74 -2.03
N GLN A 660 32.66 -9.27 -3.05
CA GLN A 660 32.18 -7.91 -3.14
C GLN A 660 30.78 -7.86 -2.53
N LEU A 661 30.56 -7.04 -1.53
CA LEU A 661 29.25 -6.69 -1.02
C LEU A 661 28.79 -5.44 -1.76
N TRP A 662 27.68 -5.56 -2.48
CA TRP A 662 26.96 -4.44 -3.06
C TRP A 662 25.74 -4.14 -2.23
N ILE A 663 25.48 -2.86 -1.94
CA ILE A 663 24.30 -2.37 -1.22
C ILE A 663 23.71 -1.20 -1.99
N MET A 664 22.39 -1.13 -2.06
CA MET A 664 21.64 -0.01 -2.63
C MET A 664 20.49 0.36 -1.69
N THR A 665 20.26 1.66 -1.49
CA THR A 665 19.02 2.13 -0.87
C THR A 665 17.89 2.20 -1.90
N GLY A 666 16.63 2.09 -1.46
CA GLY A 666 15.47 2.06 -2.36
C GLY A 666 15.29 3.35 -3.15
N ASP A 667 14.57 4.31 -2.60
CA ASP A 667 14.29 5.60 -3.26
C ASP A 667 15.43 6.63 -3.05
N PRO A 668 15.77 7.41 -4.10
CA PRO A 668 15.29 7.35 -5.50
C PRO A 668 16.09 6.38 -6.39
N TYR A 669 17.04 5.62 -5.84
CA TYR A 669 18.06 4.90 -6.56
C TYR A 669 17.56 3.61 -7.24
N SER A 670 16.44 3.06 -6.80
CA SER A 670 15.77 1.92 -7.47
C SER A 670 15.35 2.25 -8.91
N GLU A 671 14.95 3.50 -9.16
CA GLU A 671 14.60 3.97 -10.50
C GLU A 671 15.85 4.13 -11.38
N LEU A 672 16.92 4.70 -10.82
CA LEU A 672 18.20 4.82 -11.50
C LEU A 672 18.80 3.45 -11.85
N PHE A 673 18.67 2.47 -10.94
CA PHE A 673 19.08 1.09 -11.22
C PHE A 673 18.26 0.47 -12.36
N THR A 674 16.95 0.70 -12.36
CA THR A 674 16.07 0.25 -13.46
C THR A 674 16.45 0.86 -14.80
N ASP A 675 16.75 2.15 -14.84
CA ASP A 675 17.23 2.84 -16.04
C ASP A 675 18.59 2.35 -16.50
N TYR A 676 19.50 2.10 -15.56
CA TYR A 676 20.80 1.49 -15.85
C TYR A 676 20.62 0.12 -16.50
N MET A 677 19.77 -0.74 -15.96
CA MET A 677 19.51 -2.07 -16.49
C MET A 677 18.88 -2.03 -17.88
N ARG A 678 17.96 -1.09 -18.12
CA ARG A 678 17.36 -0.88 -19.43
C ARG A 678 18.40 -0.46 -20.47
N ARG A 679 19.28 0.48 -20.16
CA ARG A 679 20.32 1.01 -21.07
C ARG A 679 21.42 -0.01 -21.36
N LYS A 680 21.94 -0.70 -20.32
CA LYS A 680 23.11 -1.58 -20.43
C LYS A 680 22.77 -3.00 -20.85
N PHE A 681 21.61 -3.52 -20.45
CA PHE A 681 21.21 -4.91 -20.66
C PHE A 681 19.97 -5.07 -21.56
N ARG A 682 19.43 -3.95 -22.06
CA ARG A 682 18.24 -3.92 -22.92
C ARG A 682 17.05 -4.65 -22.31
N ILE A 683 16.92 -4.64 -20.98
CA ILE A 683 15.75 -5.15 -20.28
C ILE A 683 14.61 -4.19 -20.60
N ARG A 684 13.76 -4.55 -21.56
CA ARG A 684 12.57 -3.78 -21.91
C ARG A 684 11.50 -4.11 -20.88
N TYR A 685 11.03 -3.10 -20.19
CA TYR A 685 9.68 -3.11 -19.65
C TYR A 685 8.79 -2.87 -20.87
N GLU A 686 8.07 -3.89 -21.32
CA GLU A 686 7.14 -3.70 -22.44
C GLU A 686 6.12 -2.63 -22.03
N GLU A 687 6.17 -1.48 -22.68
CA GLU A 687 5.05 -0.56 -22.67
C GLU A 687 3.86 -1.28 -23.32
N PRO A 688 2.64 -1.17 -22.78
CA PRO A 688 1.48 -1.68 -23.50
C PRO A 688 1.45 -1.04 -24.89
N PRO A 689 0.99 -1.73 -25.92
CA PRO A 689 0.82 -1.14 -27.23
C PRO A 689 0.01 0.16 -27.04
N LYS A 690 0.53 1.26 -27.55
CA LYS A 690 -0.21 2.51 -27.62
C LYS A 690 -1.48 2.21 -28.43
N GLN A 691 -2.63 2.17 -27.78
CA GLN A 691 -3.94 2.17 -28.44
C GLN A 691 -4.20 3.56 -28.99
#